data_40a6db89c80c56450742399c803dfb57
#
_entry.id   40a6db89c80c56450742399c803dfb57
#
_cell.length_a   1.000
_cell.length_b   1.000
_cell.length_c   1.000
_cell.angle_alpha   90.00
_cell.angle_beta   90.00
_cell.angle_gamma   90.00
#
_symmetry.space_group_name_H-M   'P 1'
#
loop_
_entity.id
_entity.type
_entity.pdbx_description
1 polymer ?
#
loop_
_entity_poly.entity_id
_entity_poly.type
_entity_poly.pdbx_seq_one_letter_code
_entity_poly.pdbx_strand_id
1 'polypeptide(L)'
;MRQNFSESTAEEAALEWLRGLGYEVRFGPEIAPEEPRAERTEFEQIVLEGRLREAIGKINSEIPEEAREEAVRKVLRTEHPSLTENNRRFHKFLTDGVPVEYQAEGRTVHDQVWLADFENLDNNDWLAVNQFTVIENRHDRRPDVVIFINGLPLGVIELKNPADENATIRNAFNQLQTYKAQITSLFTYNEALIISDGIEARMGSVTSDWDRFMPWRTVDGKDLAPTGLPQLEVLLKGVFDKRRFLDIVRHFVVFEETPGGVAKKIAGYHQFHAVEKAVESTLAATRGDRRVGIVWHTQGSGKSLTMVFYAGKIAQHPEMKNPTLVVLTDRNDLDNQLFDTFSGCGEVLRQTPVQAENRERLQELLKVASGGVVFTTIQKFFPEEKGDKFPSLSARRNIVVIADEAHRSQYDFIDGFAKHMRDALPGASFIGFTATPIAKTDRNTTAVFGNYIDVYDIHRSIEDKATVPIYYEARLAKLGLKEEEKPRIDPEFEEVTEGEEEPERRRLQTKWSRLEALVGSKRRIELVAQDIVNHFERRLEAMEGKGLIVCMSRRICVQLYQAIMKLRPQWHNSEDDQGFIKVVMTGAPADPVDWQEHIRNKERRRAIGDTFKKPASPIKLVIVRDMWLTGFDVPCLHTMYLDKPMRGHGLMQAIARVNRVFKDKPGGLVVDYLGIAQELKKALADYSNKDREKAGIDQEVAVTALFEKYEVLKSMFHGFNYSEFFKGAPQRRLQVMAESMEHVLKVKDGKERFMAVVTQLSQAFALAVPHEKALALREEIAFFQAIRAALAKSAGADGPDVKKDRLEVESAIQQIVSKAISSDGVVDIFKATGLKKPDISILSDEFLEEIRGMPYKNLALELLKKLLSQEIKLRERKFLVQSRSFAEMLEKSVREYHNRTIEAAQVIEAMIRLAKEMREAHRRGEKMGLGEDELAFYDALEVNDSAVKELGDKTLQAIARDLVQIVRQNTTIDWTVKESVRANLRRLIKRLLNKHGYPPDKQEKAVKTVLEQAELIGKDWS
;
A
#
# COMPACT_ATOMS: atom_id res chain seq x y z
N MET A 1 40.18 -15.30 -14.52
CA MET A 1 39.99 -14.35 -13.41
C MET A 1 38.50 -14.23 -13.18
N ARG A 2 37.96 -14.71 -12.06
CA ARG A 2 36.55 -14.42 -11.69
C ARG A 2 36.51 -12.95 -11.31
N GLN A 3 35.86 -12.10 -12.12
CA GLN A 3 35.51 -10.74 -11.70
C GLN A 3 34.55 -10.91 -10.52
N ASN A 4 35.04 -10.62 -9.33
CA ASN A 4 34.16 -10.47 -8.19
C ASN A 4 33.35 -9.19 -8.41
N PHE A 5 32.04 -9.31 -8.54
CA PHE A 5 31.14 -8.18 -8.42
C PHE A 5 31.38 -7.53 -7.05
N SER A 6 31.74 -6.26 -7.04
CA SER A 6 32.04 -5.48 -5.83
C SER A 6 31.19 -4.22 -5.81
N GLU A 7 31.15 -3.52 -4.68
CA GLU A 7 30.52 -2.21 -4.53
C GLU A 7 31.03 -1.21 -5.60
N SER A 8 32.32 -1.27 -5.94
CA SER A 8 32.92 -0.47 -7.02
C SER A 8 32.29 -0.72 -8.40
N THR A 9 31.78 -1.92 -8.66
CA THR A 9 31.10 -2.21 -9.94
C THR A 9 29.76 -1.47 -10.05
N ALA A 10 29.00 -1.37 -8.94
CA ALA A 10 27.77 -0.60 -8.90
C ALA A 10 28.03 0.91 -9.02
N GLU A 11 29.11 1.38 -8.40
CA GLU A 11 29.57 2.76 -8.46
C GLU A 11 30.00 3.14 -9.89
N GLU A 12 30.84 2.31 -10.54
CA GLU A 12 31.27 2.52 -11.93
C GLU A 12 30.08 2.55 -12.89
N ALA A 13 29.10 1.64 -12.74
CA ALA A 13 27.89 1.64 -13.54
C ALA A 13 27.05 2.91 -13.34
N ALA A 14 26.90 3.36 -12.09
CA ALA A 14 26.19 4.60 -11.80
C ALA A 14 26.84 5.81 -12.46
N LEU A 15 28.17 5.90 -12.41
CA LEU A 15 28.93 6.97 -13.06
C LEU A 15 28.84 6.92 -14.58
N GLU A 16 28.79 5.71 -15.17
CA GLU A 16 28.63 5.55 -16.62
C GLU A 16 27.24 6.04 -17.06
N TRP A 17 26.18 5.69 -16.34
CA TRP A 17 24.83 6.20 -16.64
C TRP A 17 24.71 7.71 -16.48
N LEU A 18 25.33 8.29 -15.45
CA LEU A 18 25.37 9.74 -15.26
C LEU A 18 26.15 10.44 -16.38
N ARG A 19 27.30 9.87 -16.83
CA ARG A 19 28.03 10.36 -17.98
C ARG A 19 27.17 10.32 -19.25
N GLY A 20 26.39 9.23 -19.42
CA GLY A 20 25.40 9.10 -20.50
C GLY A 20 24.33 10.18 -20.50
N LEU A 21 24.01 10.74 -19.35
CA LEU A 21 23.08 11.87 -19.15
C LEU A 21 23.76 13.24 -19.33
N GLY A 22 25.08 13.26 -19.62
CA GLY A 22 25.85 14.47 -19.87
C GLY A 22 26.40 15.14 -18.60
N TYR A 23 26.57 14.40 -17.50
CA TYR A 23 27.33 14.87 -16.34
C TYR A 23 28.82 14.69 -16.56
N GLU A 24 29.62 15.68 -16.20
CA GLU A 24 31.03 15.49 -15.99
C GLU A 24 31.25 14.51 -14.85
N VAL A 25 32.20 13.60 -14.94
CA VAL A 25 32.54 12.64 -13.88
C VAL A 25 33.95 12.90 -13.41
N ARG A 26 34.11 13.13 -12.10
CA ARG A 26 35.41 13.33 -11.42
C ARG A 26 35.56 12.32 -10.27
N PHE A 27 36.81 11.94 -10.04
CA PHE A 27 37.17 11.15 -8.88
C PHE A 27 37.49 12.07 -7.70
N GLY A 28 36.78 11.91 -6.54
CA GLY A 28 36.88 12.82 -5.42
C GLY A 28 38.28 13.04 -4.87
N PRO A 29 39.15 11.99 -4.76
CA PRO A 29 40.56 12.18 -4.44
C PRO A 29 41.36 13.09 -5.38
N GLU A 30 41.00 13.16 -6.69
CA GLU A 30 41.72 14.04 -7.64
C GLU A 30 41.43 15.51 -7.46
N ILE A 31 40.25 15.86 -6.90
CA ILE A 31 39.79 17.22 -6.61
C ILE A 31 39.91 17.56 -5.12
N ALA A 32 40.55 16.70 -4.34
CA ALA A 32 40.76 16.88 -2.91
C ALA A 32 41.78 18.02 -2.62
N PRO A 33 41.79 18.59 -1.41
CA PRO A 33 42.80 19.56 -1.02
C PRO A 33 44.22 19.04 -1.25
N GLU A 34 45.13 19.94 -1.61
CA GLU A 34 46.57 19.67 -1.89
C GLU A 34 46.85 18.87 -3.18
N GLU A 35 45.84 18.42 -3.90
CA GLU A 35 46.02 17.74 -5.19
C GLU A 35 46.23 18.75 -6.35
N PRO A 36 46.89 18.38 -7.44
CA PRO A 36 47.14 19.27 -8.57
C PRO A 36 45.88 19.83 -9.25
N ARG A 37 44.73 19.10 -9.09
CA ARG A 37 43.43 19.45 -9.62
C ARG A 37 42.42 19.81 -8.51
N ALA A 38 42.91 20.24 -7.34
CA ALA A 38 42.09 20.58 -6.22
C ALA A 38 41.03 21.63 -6.58
N GLU A 39 39.78 21.35 -6.30
CA GLU A 39 38.64 22.29 -6.44
C GLU A 39 38.17 22.84 -5.10
N ARG A 40 38.83 22.46 -3.97
CA ARG A 40 38.55 22.91 -2.61
C ARG A 40 39.85 22.96 -1.81
N THR A 41 39.89 23.84 -0.81
CA THR A 41 41.09 24.07 0.02
C THR A 41 41.14 23.21 1.28
N GLU A 42 39.95 22.77 1.76
CA GLU A 42 39.81 21.97 2.98
C GLU A 42 38.75 20.90 2.78
N PHE A 43 38.84 19.78 3.50
CA PHE A 43 37.88 18.68 3.44
C PHE A 43 36.50 19.04 4.04
N GLU A 44 36.44 20.11 4.84
CA GLU A 44 35.21 20.68 5.39
C GLU A 44 34.43 21.49 4.36
N GLN A 45 35.08 21.91 3.28
CA GLN A 45 34.46 22.67 2.19
C GLN A 45 33.58 21.73 1.33
N ILE A 46 32.29 21.88 1.48
CA ILE A 46 31.30 21.03 0.82
C ILE A 46 30.91 21.56 -0.56
N VAL A 47 30.82 22.86 -0.70
CA VAL A 47 30.50 23.56 -1.96
C VAL A 47 31.78 23.78 -2.76
N LEU A 48 31.77 23.46 -4.06
CA LEU A 48 32.80 23.75 -4.98
C LEU A 48 32.69 25.22 -5.44
N GLU A 49 33.23 26.13 -4.60
CA GLU A 49 32.96 27.54 -4.69
C GLU A 49 33.43 28.15 -6.02
N GLY A 50 34.52 27.64 -6.62
CA GLY A 50 34.99 28.08 -7.93
C GLY A 50 33.93 27.85 -9.02
N ARG A 51 33.35 26.65 -9.05
CA ARG A 51 32.25 26.31 -9.97
C ARG A 51 30.99 27.12 -9.69
N LEU A 52 30.67 27.35 -8.40
CA LEU A 52 29.50 28.17 -8.01
C LEU A 52 29.63 29.61 -8.52
N ARG A 53 30.80 30.23 -8.34
CA ARG A 53 31.05 31.62 -8.80
C ARG A 53 31.00 31.72 -10.32
N GLU A 54 31.56 30.74 -11.02
CA GLU A 54 31.55 30.70 -12.49
C GLU A 54 30.12 30.58 -13.01
N ALA A 55 29.33 29.65 -12.46
CA ALA A 55 27.94 29.45 -12.85
C ALA A 55 27.07 30.68 -12.54
N ILE A 56 27.17 31.23 -11.32
CA ILE A 56 26.46 32.47 -10.95
C ILE A 56 26.83 33.61 -11.89
N GLY A 57 28.12 33.74 -12.25
CA GLY A 57 28.61 34.77 -13.20
C GLY A 57 27.99 34.63 -14.59
N LYS A 58 27.84 33.38 -15.06
CA LYS A 58 27.24 33.05 -16.36
C LYS A 58 25.72 33.29 -16.37
N ILE A 59 25.04 32.84 -15.33
CA ILE A 59 23.56 32.93 -15.21
C ILE A 59 23.11 34.39 -14.98
N ASN A 60 23.86 35.17 -14.18
CA ASN A 60 23.47 36.50 -13.74
C ASN A 60 24.43 37.58 -14.25
N SER A 61 24.73 37.56 -15.56
CA SER A 61 25.71 38.45 -16.18
C SER A 61 25.40 39.95 -16.04
N GLU A 62 24.11 40.31 -15.85
CA GLU A 62 23.67 41.70 -15.69
C GLU A 62 23.82 42.23 -14.28
N ILE A 63 23.94 41.33 -13.25
CA ILE A 63 24.09 41.72 -11.85
C ILE A 63 25.58 42.00 -11.54
N PRO A 64 25.90 43.10 -10.82
CA PRO A 64 27.29 43.43 -10.46
C PRO A 64 27.97 42.31 -9.65
N GLU A 65 29.27 42.14 -9.84
CA GLU A 65 30.06 41.11 -9.17
C GLU A 65 29.95 41.18 -7.63
N GLU A 66 29.96 42.40 -7.05
CA GLU A 66 29.82 42.59 -5.59
C GLU A 66 28.52 41.99 -5.07
N ALA A 67 27.41 42.17 -5.77
CA ALA A 67 26.10 41.61 -5.41
C ALA A 67 26.08 40.09 -5.60
N ARG A 68 26.72 39.56 -6.63
CA ARG A 68 26.88 38.09 -6.82
C ARG A 68 27.71 37.46 -5.71
N GLU A 69 28.80 38.10 -5.28
CA GLU A 69 29.62 37.65 -4.15
C GLU A 69 28.84 37.74 -2.80
N GLU A 70 27.96 38.73 -2.65
CA GLU A 70 27.02 38.75 -1.51
C GLU A 70 26.09 37.55 -1.52
N ALA A 71 25.55 37.16 -2.67
CA ALA A 71 24.71 35.98 -2.81
C ALA A 71 25.47 34.70 -2.44
N VAL A 72 26.72 34.53 -2.95
CA VAL A 72 27.58 33.39 -2.57
C VAL A 72 27.77 33.31 -1.08
N ARG A 73 28.11 34.44 -0.41
CA ARG A 73 28.27 34.49 1.06
C ARG A 73 26.97 34.10 1.79
N LYS A 74 25.79 34.53 1.31
CA LYS A 74 24.49 34.17 1.88
C LYS A 74 24.22 32.66 1.75
N VAL A 75 24.57 32.05 0.62
CA VAL A 75 24.39 30.60 0.38
C VAL A 75 25.30 29.77 1.27
N LEU A 76 26.57 30.16 1.42
CA LEU A 76 27.55 29.43 2.21
C LEU A 76 27.34 29.53 3.74
N ARG A 77 26.61 30.55 4.21
CA ARG A 77 26.37 30.78 5.62
C ARG A 77 25.21 29.91 6.15
N THR A 78 25.50 29.09 7.15
CA THR A 78 24.48 28.40 7.96
C THR A 78 24.00 29.30 9.08
N GLU A 79 22.69 29.45 9.25
CA GLU A 79 22.10 30.39 10.25
C GLU A 79 21.31 29.69 11.35
N HIS A 80 20.92 28.45 11.11
CA HIS A 80 20.04 27.69 12.01
C HIS A 80 20.75 26.48 12.61
N PRO A 81 20.46 26.10 13.86
CA PRO A 81 20.98 24.84 14.43
C PRO A 81 20.32 23.59 13.81
N SER A 82 19.16 23.75 13.18
CA SER A 82 18.41 22.65 12.55
C SER A 82 18.85 22.47 11.09
N LEU A 83 19.27 21.23 10.75
CA LEU A 83 19.57 20.85 9.38
C LEU A 83 18.40 21.15 8.43
N THR A 84 17.18 20.78 8.83
CA THR A 84 15.98 20.93 7.98
C THR A 84 15.68 22.40 7.69
N GLU A 85 15.85 23.30 8.65
CA GLU A 85 15.63 24.73 8.43
C GLU A 85 16.71 25.37 7.55
N ASN A 86 17.98 24.97 7.68
CA ASN A 86 19.03 25.39 6.77
C ASN A 86 18.78 24.87 5.34
N ASN A 87 18.34 23.60 5.21
CA ASN A 87 18.00 23.01 3.92
C ASN A 87 16.77 23.71 3.29
N ARG A 88 15.74 24.05 4.08
CA ARG A 88 14.58 24.83 3.63
C ARG A 88 14.99 26.21 3.10
N ARG A 89 15.84 26.91 3.85
CA ARG A 89 16.37 28.20 3.43
C ARG A 89 17.19 28.11 2.15
N PHE A 90 18.07 27.09 2.04
CA PHE A 90 18.83 26.83 0.83
C PHE A 90 17.92 26.53 -0.34
N HIS A 91 16.95 25.63 -0.19
CA HIS A 91 15.99 25.29 -1.24
C HIS A 91 15.26 26.56 -1.76
N LYS A 92 14.87 27.45 -0.85
CA LYS A 92 14.28 28.72 -1.24
C LYS A 92 15.23 29.59 -2.06
N PHE A 93 16.49 29.68 -1.68
CA PHE A 93 17.49 30.38 -2.48
C PHE A 93 17.69 29.75 -3.86
N LEU A 94 17.65 28.44 -3.96
CA LEU A 94 17.79 27.71 -5.20
C LEU A 94 16.60 27.95 -6.15
N THR A 95 15.36 27.92 -5.61
CA THR A 95 14.12 28.03 -6.41
C THR A 95 13.64 29.46 -6.66
N ASP A 96 13.96 30.40 -5.79
CA ASP A 96 13.48 31.79 -5.82
C ASP A 96 14.57 32.80 -6.15
N GLY A 97 15.83 32.36 -6.15
CA GLY A 97 16.98 33.26 -6.20
C GLY A 97 17.37 33.81 -4.84
N VAL A 98 18.59 34.29 -4.73
CA VAL A 98 19.13 34.92 -3.53
C VAL A 98 18.89 36.43 -3.61
N PRO A 99 18.11 37.02 -2.69
CA PRO A 99 17.84 38.46 -2.72
C PRO A 99 19.11 39.26 -2.44
N VAL A 100 19.40 40.23 -3.29
CA VAL A 100 20.54 41.14 -3.18
C VAL A 100 20.11 42.57 -3.40
N GLU A 101 20.90 43.51 -2.86
CA GLU A 101 20.71 44.93 -3.07
C GLU A 101 22.01 45.55 -3.58
N TYR A 102 21.94 46.36 -4.61
CA TYR A 102 23.10 47.06 -5.15
C TYR A 102 22.75 48.46 -5.69
N GLN A 103 23.75 49.30 -5.86
CA GLN A 103 23.57 50.63 -6.43
C GLN A 103 23.77 50.59 -7.94
N ALA A 104 22.75 50.99 -8.72
CA ALA A 104 22.87 51.19 -10.14
C ALA A 104 22.27 52.52 -10.56
N GLU A 105 23.01 53.34 -11.30
CA GLU A 105 22.57 54.66 -11.77
C GLU A 105 22.08 55.62 -10.61
N GLY A 106 22.70 55.50 -9.44
CA GLY A 106 22.33 56.30 -8.28
C GLY A 106 21.05 55.88 -7.57
N ARG A 107 20.51 54.71 -7.85
CA ARG A 107 19.34 54.11 -7.22
C ARG A 107 19.68 52.77 -6.60
N THR A 108 19.02 52.46 -5.47
CA THR A 108 19.08 51.09 -4.91
C THR A 108 18.19 50.17 -5.73
N VAL A 109 18.80 49.13 -6.28
CA VAL A 109 18.12 48.04 -7.03
C VAL A 109 18.02 46.83 -6.11
N HIS A 110 16.83 46.24 -6.02
CA HIS A 110 16.59 44.97 -5.36
C HIS A 110 16.46 43.93 -6.45
N ASP A 111 17.27 42.90 -6.40
CA ASP A 111 17.29 41.85 -7.45
C ASP A 111 17.45 40.43 -6.85
N GLN A 112 17.37 39.41 -7.69
CA GLN A 112 17.52 38.01 -7.31
C GLN A 112 18.71 37.41 -8.07
N VAL A 113 19.70 36.90 -7.36
CA VAL A 113 20.80 36.11 -7.97
C VAL A 113 20.38 34.65 -8.07
N TRP A 114 20.25 34.16 -9.26
CA TRP A 114 19.86 32.79 -9.55
C TRP A 114 21.04 31.84 -9.36
N LEU A 115 20.86 30.77 -8.61
CA LEU A 115 21.87 29.72 -8.37
C LEU A 115 21.86 28.64 -9.43
N ALA A 116 20.74 28.47 -10.16
CA ALA A 116 20.60 27.58 -11.29
C ALA A 116 19.68 28.19 -12.35
N ASP A 117 19.98 27.87 -13.63
CA ASP A 117 19.12 28.26 -14.74
C ASP A 117 18.13 27.12 -15.05
N PHE A 118 16.86 27.34 -14.73
CA PHE A 118 15.79 26.37 -14.95
C PHE A 118 15.27 26.34 -16.39
N GLU A 119 15.58 27.33 -17.19
CA GLU A 119 15.13 27.45 -18.58
C GLU A 119 16.19 26.95 -19.55
N ASN A 120 17.42 27.40 -19.43
CA ASN A 120 18.53 26.99 -20.28
C ASN A 120 19.51 26.08 -19.52
N LEU A 121 19.39 24.78 -19.75
CA LEU A 121 20.17 23.74 -19.04
C LEU A 121 21.68 23.87 -19.29
N ASP A 122 22.10 24.41 -20.44
CA ASP A 122 23.49 24.55 -20.82
C ASP A 122 24.21 25.66 -20.06
N ASN A 123 23.50 26.52 -19.37
CA ASN A 123 24.08 27.51 -18.48
C ASN A 123 24.53 26.91 -17.14
N ASN A 124 24.10 25.71 -16.81
CA ASN A 124 24.47 25.02 -15.57
C ASN A 124 25.69 24.10 -15.80
N ASP A 125 26.47 23.96 -14.75
CA ASP A 125 27.53 22.97 -14.62
C ASP A 125 27.01 21.70 -13.97
N TRP A 126 27.21 20.54 -14.58
CA TRP A 126 26.67 19.24 -14.18
C TRP A 126 27.81 18.29 -13.87
N LEU A 127 28.01 17.95 -12.61
CA LEU A 127 29.12 17.16 -12.14
C LEU A 127 28.66 16.01 -11.22
N ALA A 128 29.23 14.83 -11.42
CA ALA A 128 29.13 13.69 -10.52
C ALA A 128 30.51 13.37 -9.96
N VAL A 129 30.62 13.33 -8.64
CA VAL A 129 31.89 13.04 -7.96
C VAL A 129 31.73 11.78 -7.15
N ASN A 130 32.51 10.75 -7.42
CA ASN A 130 32.55 9.58 -6.58
C ASN A 130 33.67 9.71 -5.52
N GLN A 131 33.43 9.03 -4.38
CA GLN A 131 34.38 8.99 -3.26
C GLN A 131 34.73 10.40 -2.74
N PHE A 132 33.74 11.28 -2.64
CA PHE A 132 33.92 12.66 -2.15
C PHE A 132 34.12 12.67 -0.62
N THR A 133 35.36 12.82 -0.17
CA THR A 133 35.69 12.79 1.26
C THR A 133 35.26 14.08 1.95
N VAL A 134 34.56 13.98 3.07
CA VAL A 134 34.13 15.08 3.93
C VAL A 134 34.65 14.82 5.34
N ILE A 135 35.31 15.77 5.94
CA ILE A 135 35.78 15.75 7.32
C ILE A 135 35.05 16.84 8.10
N GLU A 136 34.22 16.46 9.07
CA GLU A 136 33.46 17.39 9.91
C GLU A 136 33.43 16.84 11.34
N ASN A 137 33.67 17.65 12.33
CA ASN A 137 33.62 17.27 13.75
C ASN A 137 34.48 16.03 14.11
N ARG A 138 35.65 15.85 13.47
CA ARG A 138 36.54 14.68 13.58
C ARG A 138 35.96 13.39 12.95
N HIS A 139 34.92 13.48 12.18
CA HIS A 139 34.40 12.35 11.40
C HIS A 139 34.86 12.47 9.95
N ASP A 140 35.55 11.45 9.47
CA ASP A 140 35.92 11.28 8.07
C ASP A 140 34.87 10.38 7.43
N ARG A 141 34.16 10.90 6.42
CA ARG A 141 33.11 10.20 5.68
C ARG A 141 33.27 10.40 4.19
N ARG A 142 32.90 9.36 3.45
CA ARG A 142 33.07 9.32 2.00
C ARG A 142 31.83 8.70 1.35
N PRO A 143 30.82 9.53 0.99
CA PRO A 143 29.71 9.08 0.18
C PRO A 143 30.18 8.51 -1.17
N ASP A 144 29.46 7.47 -1.67
CA ASP A 144 29.87 6.78 -2.88
C ASP A 144 29.79 7.70 -4.10
N VAL A 145 28.68 8.44 -4.30
CA VAL A 145 28.55 9.44 -5.36
C VAL A 145 27.81 10.68 -4.85
N VAL A 146 28.34 11.86 -5.15
CA VAL A 146 27.71 13.16 -4.90
C VAL A 146 27.46 13.86 -6.23
N ILE A 147 26.23 14.32 -6.42
CA ILE A 147 25.80 15.06 -7.61
C ILE A 147 25.85 16.54 -7.32
N PHE A 148 26.66 17.25 -8.10
CA PHE A 148 26.79 18.70 -8.02
C PHE A 148 26.11 19.36 -9.22
N ILE A 149 25.43 20.45 -8.96
CA ILE A 149 24.95 21.39 -9.98
C ILE A 149 25.47 22.77 -9.59
N ASN A 150 26.23 23.38 -10.50
CA ASN A 150 26.85 24.67 -10.24
C ASN A 150 27.71 24.66 -8.96
N GLY A 151 28.42 23.57 -8.71
CA GLY A 151 29.22 23.40 -7.49
C GLY A 151 28.45 23.13 -6.19
N LEU A 152 27.11 23.06 -6.21
CA LEU A 152 26.24 22.77 -5.07
C LEU A 152 25.90 21.27 -5.00
N PRO A 153 26.11 20.56 -3.88
CA PRO A 153 25.91 19.11 -3.75
C PRO A 153 24.42 18.77 -3.55
N LEU A 154 23.64 18.74 -4.64
CA LEU A 154 22.20 18.57 -4.61
C LEU A 154 21.74 17.11 -4.43
N GLY A 155 22.55 16.13 -4.82
CA GLY A 155 22.22 14.71 -4.70
C GLY A 155 23.30 13.91 -3.98
N VAL A 156 22.90 12.94 -3.17
CA VAL A 156 23.83 11.98 -2.54
C VAL A 156 23.32 10.57 -2.81
N ILE A 157 24.19 9.72 -3.32
CA ILE A 157 23.91 8.33 -3.66
C ILE A 157 24.79 7.44 -2.80
N GLU A 158 24.16 6.51 -2.08
CA GLU A 158 24.84 5.50 -1.29
C GLU A 158 24.54 4.13 -1.85
N LEU A 159 25.58 3.39 -2.15
CA LEU A 159 25.52 2.09 -2.82
C LEU A 159 25.97 0.98 -1.87
N LYS A 160 25.51 -0.24 -2.16
CA LYS A 160 25.98 -1.46 -1.51
C LYS A 160 26.29 -2.53 -2.53
N ASN A 161 27.13 -3.46 -2.15
CA ASN A 161 27.60 -4.53 -3.02
C ASN A 161 26.44 -5.46 -3.42
N PRO A 162 26.04 -5.56 -4.70
CA PRO A 162 24.95 -6.42 -5.16
C PRO A 162 25.23 -7.92 -5.01
N ALA A 163 26.48 -8.33 -4.81
CA ALA A 163 26.89 -9.73 -4.65
C ALA A 163 27.06 -10.15 -3.18
N ASP A 164 26.83 -9.24 -2.22
CA ASP A 164 26.90 -9.53 -0.80
C ASP A 164 25.49 -9.58 -0.19
N GLU A 165 25.06 -10.77 0.21
CA GLU A 165 23.73 -10.99 0.79
C GLU A 165 23.47 -10.17 2.08
N ASN A 166 24.54 -9.70 2.75
CA ASN A 166 24.44 -8.89 3.96
C ASN A 166 24.48 -7.38 3.68
N ALA A 167 24.92 -6.97 2.48
CA ALA A 167 25.01 -5.58 2.04
C ALA A 167 23.69 -5.14 1.40
N THR A 168 22.67 -4.90 2.21
CA THR A 168 21.31 -4.59 1.74
C THR A 168 21.09 -3.09 1.52
N ILE A 169 20.09 -2.74 0.75
CA ILE A 169 19.64 -1.33 0.58
C ILE A 169 19.29 -0.67 1.94
N ARG A 170 18.90 -1.46 2.97
CA ARG A 170 18.69 -0.96 4.34
C ARG A 170 19.98 -0.46 4.97
N ASN A 171 21.10 -1.12 4.68
CA ASN A 171 22.40 -0.71 5.19
C ASN A 171 22.82 0.63 4.56
N ALA A 172 22.54 0.85 3.26
CA ALA A 172 22.73 2.14 2.61
C ALA A 172 21.91 3.26 3.28
N PHE A 173 20.65 2.98 3.60
CA PHE A 173 19.81 3.92 4.35
C PHE A 173 20.41 4.26 5.74
N ASN A 174 20.80 3.27 6.52
CA ASN A 174 21.39 3.49 7.85
C ASN A 174 22.70 4.27 7.76
N GLN A 175 23.49 4.05 6.72
CA GLN A 175 24.72 4.79 6.48
C GLN A 175 24.43 6.27 6.18
N LEU A 176 23.43 6.57 5.34
CA LEU A 176 22.98 7.96 5.14
C LEU A 176 22.49 8.62 6.44
N GLN A 177 21.79 7.88 7.34
CA GLN A 177 21.40 8.44 8.65
C GLN A 177 22.65 8.80 9.48
N THR A 178 23.68 7.96 9.43
CA THR A 178 24.95 8.23 10.11
C THR A 178 25.65 9.46 9.50
N TYR A 179 25.70 9.58 8.19
CA TYR A 179 26.25 10.75 7.53
C TYR A 179 25.54 12.04 7.90
N LYS A 180 24.20 12.04 7.90
CA LYS A 180 23.41 13.22 8.33
C LYS A 180 23.77 13.70 9.75
N ALA A 181 24.11 12.78 10.63
CA ALA A 181 24.50 13.12 12.02
C ALA A 181 25.97 13.56 12.15
N GLN A 182 26.87 13.12 11.25
CA GLN A 182 28.30 13.28 11.41
C GLN A 182 28.92 14.30 10.44
N ILE A 183 28.39 14.42 9.24
CA ILE A 183 28.79 15.37 8.20
C ILE A 183 27.56 16.17 7.74
N THR A 184 26.91 16.83 8.71
CA THR A 184 25.63 17.53 8.54
C THR A 184 25.67 18.61 7.46
N SER A 185 26.81 19.27 7.29
CA SER A 185 26.99 20.35 6.30
C SER A 185 26.70 19.92 4.86
N LEU A 186 27.04 18.68 4.46
CA LEU A 186 26.73 18.14 3.15
C LEU A 186 25.24 18.13 2.85
N PHE A 187 24.42 17.84 3.87
CA PHE A 187 22.98 17.70 3.71
C PHE A 187 22.22 19.02 3.76
N THR A 188 22.89 20.11 4.13
CA THR A 188 22.32 21.47 4.06
C THR A 188 21.88 21.83 2.63
N TYR A 189 22.61 21.36 1.64
CA TYR A 189 22.36 21.65 0.22
C TYR A 189 21.61 20.53 -0.51
N ASN A 190 21.24 19.45 0.18
CA ASN A 190 20.72 18.26 -0.44
C ASN A 190 19.27 18.40 -0.90
N GLU A 191 18.98 18.00 -2.15
CA GLU A 191 17.64 17.92 -2.70
C GLU A 191 17.12 16.47 -2.79
N ALA A 192 17.99 15.52 -3.11
CA ALA A 192 17.61 14.11 -3.26
C ALA A 192 18.64 13.18 -2.62
N LEU A 193 18.16 12.16 -1.90
CA LEU A 193 18.95 11.06 -1.37
C LEU A 193 18.59 9.78 -2.10
N ILE A 194 19.59 9.06 -2.59
CA ILE A 194 19.41 7.78 -3.28
C ILE A 194 20.14 6.69 -2.51
N ILE A 195 19.47 5.55 -2.34
CA ILE A 195 20.02 4.34 -1.77
C ILE A 195 19.85 3.18 -2.76
N SER A 196 20.87 2.33 -2.88
CA SER A 196 20.80 1.17 -3.76
C SER A 196 21.77 0.07 -3.35
N ASP A 197 21.41 -1.17 -3.68
CA ASP A 197 22.31 -2.33 -3.70
C ASP A 197 22.67 -2.75 -5.13
N GLY A 198 22.47 -1.84 -6.10
CA GLY A 198 22.67 -2.11 -7.52
C GLY A 198 21.44 -2.70 -8.23
N ILE A 199 20.64 -3.51 -7.55
CA ILE A 199 19.44 -4.17 -8.06
C ILE A 199 18.18 -3.38 -7.66
N GLU A 200 17.96 -3.19 -6.35
CA GLU A 200 16.90 -2.33 -5.81
C GLU A 200 17.47 -0.91 -5.62
N ALA A 201 16.67 0.11 -5.95
CA ALA A 201 17.02 1.51 -5.75
C ALA A 201 15.83 2.33 -5.30
N ARG A 202 16.05 3.28 -4.39
CA ARG A 202 15.02 4.17 -3.85
C ARG A 202 15.52 5.58 -3.66
N MET A 203 14.60 6.52 -3.75
CA MET A 203 14.84 7.95 -3.53
C MET A 203 14.02 8.46 -2.34
N GLY A 204 14.61 9.34 -1.57
CA GLY A 204 13.97 10.07 -0.47
C GLY A 204 14.56 11.46 -0.27
N SER A 205 14.08 12.18 0.73
CA SER A 205 14.57 13.50 1.14
C SER A 205 15.38 13.39 2.44
N VAL A 206 16.00 14.49 2.83
CA VAL A 206 16.78 14.59 4.08
C VAL A 206 15.98 14.25 5.34
N THR A 207 14.65 14.46 5.34
CA THR A 207 13.77 14.13 6.47
C THR A 207 13.01 12.80 6.29
N SER A 208 13.22 12.10 5.17
CA SER A 208 12.50 10.85 4.90
C SER A 208 12.94 9.73 5.83
N ASP A 209 11.97 9.09 6.48
CA ASP A 209 12.14 7.78 7.11
C ASP A 209 12.22 6.69 6.04
N TRP A 210 12.61 5.48 6.42
CA TRP A 210 12.71 4.33 5.54
C TRP A 210 11.46 4.12 4.66
N ASP A 211 10.27 4.23 5.26
CA ASP A 211 8.99 4.01 4.59
C ASP A 211 8.67 5.08 3.52
N ARG A 212 9.45 6.15 3.49
CA ARG A 212 9.32 7.26 2.54
C ARG A 212 10.39 7.27 1.46
N PHE A 213 11.31 6.30 1.48
CA PHE A 213 12.19 6.05 0.36
C PHE A 213 11.44 5.19 -0.67
N MET A 214 11.13 5.79 -1.82
CA MET A 214 10.28 5.21 -2.86
C MET A 214 11.09 4.80 -4.09
N PRO A 215 10.73 3.69 -4.78
CA PRO A 215 11.35 3.35 -6.05
C PRO A 215 10.96 4.34 -7.14
N TRP A 216 11.79 4.43 -8.18
CA TRP A 216 11.47 5.13 -9.42
C TRP A 216 11.38 4.11 -10.57
N ARG A 217 10.17 3.89 -11.11
CA ARG A 217 9.85 2.72 -11.95
C ARG A 217 9.81 2.97 -13.45
N THR A 218 10.08 4.19 -13.88
CA THR A 218 9.98 4.57 -15.29
C THR A 218 11.04 5.60 -15.63
N VAL A 219 11.56 5.56 -16.87
CA VAL A 219 12.52 6.56 -17.35
C VAL A 219 11.80 7.79 -17.89
N ASP A 220 10.75 7.61 -18.69
CA ASP A 220 10.07 8.69 -19.43
C ASP A 220 8.58 8.89 -19.07
N GLY A 221 8.05 8.10 -18.13
CA GLY A 221 6.65 8.17 -17.66
C GLY A 221 5.62 7.54 -18.59
N LYS A 222 6.04 6.89 -19.68
CA LYS A 222 5.13 6.20 -20.62
C LYS A 222 4.84 4.80 -20.14
N ASP A 223 5.90 4.01 -19.99
CA ASP A 223 5.83 2.61 -19.58
C ASP A 223 6.68 2.37 -18.34
N LEU A 224 6.28 1.34 -17.55
CA LEU A 224 7.14 0.84 -16.49
C LEU A 224 8.34 0.14 -17.10
N ALA A 225 9.50 0.32 -16.49
CA ALA A 225 10.72 -0.35 -16.91
C ALA A 225 10.52 -1.89 -16.86
N PRO A 226 11.05 -2.64 -17.85
CA PRO A 226 10.94 -4.08 -17.90
C PRO A 226 11.52 -4.75 -16.64
N THR A 227 10.89 -5.85 -16.23
CA THR A 227 11.41 -6.71 -15.17
C THR A 227 12.78 -7.26 -15.59
N GLY A 228 13.82 -6.97 -14.80
CA GLY A 228 15.20 -7.41 -15.11
C GLY A 228 16.17 -6.27 -15.38
N LEU A 229 15.70 -5.04 -15.63
CA LEU A 229 16.58 -3.87 -15.59
C LEU A 229 16.92 -3.52 -14.13
N PRO A 230 18.17 -3.18 -13.81
CA PRO A 230 18.53 -2.68 -12.48
C PRO A 230 17.70 -1.44 -12.13
N GLN A 231 17.08 -1.43 -10.95
CA GLN A 231 16.29 -0.28 -10.54
C GLN A 231 17.15 0.98 -10.39
N LEU A 232 18.44 0.82 -10.09
CA LEU A 232 19.41 1.92 -10.04
C LEU A 232 19.51 2.64 -11.40
N GLU A 233 19.62 1.90 -12.49
CA GLU A 233 19.65 2.46 -13.84
C GLU A 233 18.39 3.27 -14.15
N VAL A 234 17.22 2.66 -13.87
CA VAL A 234 15.91 3.30 -14.10
C VAL A 234 15.77 4.57 -13.27
N LEU A 235 16.18 4.53 -12.01
CA LEU A 235 16.12 5.68 -11.11
C LEU A 235 17.06 6.79 -11.57
N LEU A 236 18.30 6.48 -11.87
CA LEU A 236 19.27 7.51 -12.32
C LEU A 236 18.82 8.16 -13.62
N LYS A 237 18.45 7.39 -14.64
CA LYS A 237 17.95 7.92 -15.91
C LYS A 237 16.59 8.63 -15.75
N GLY A 238 15.76 8.17 -14.82
CA GLY A 238 14.46 8.75 -14.55
C GLY A 238 14.49 10.03 -13.74
N VAL A 239 15.39 10.16 -12.77
CA VAL A 239 15.48 11.33 -11.88
C VAL A 239 16.50 12.35 -12.38
N PHE A 240 17.71 11.91 -12.74
CA PHE A 240 18.83 12.79 -13.05
C PHE A 240 18.94 13.19 -14.53
N ASP A 241 17.92 12.93 -15.37
CA ASP A 241 17.77 13.70 -16.59
C ASP A 241 17.78 15.20 -16.25
N LYS A 242 18.62 15.97 -16.89
CA LYS A 242 18.92 17.35 -16.49
C LYS A 242 17.67 18.23 -16.33
N ARG A 243 16.76 18.19 -17.30
CA ARG A 243 15.51 18.97 -17.24
C ARG A 243 14.61 18.46 -16.13
N ARG A 244 14.45 17.14 -16.04
CA ARG A 244 13.56 16.53 -15.03
C ARG A 244 14.06 16.77 -13.61
N PHE A 245 15.37 16.69 -13.38
CA PHE A 245 15.91 16.93 -12.05
C PHE A 245 15.68 18.36 -11.59
N LEU A 246 15.93 19.35 -12.45
CA LEU A 246 15.62 20.74 -12.12
C LEU A 246 14.10 20.95 -11.91
N ASP A 247 13.27 20.32 -12.72
CA ASP A 247 11.81 20.38 -12.57
C ASP A 247 11.35 19.74 -11.25
N ILE A 248 11.94 18.60 -10.85
CA ILE A 248 11.71 17.98 -9.55
C ILE A 248 12.08 18.95 -8.42
N VAL A 249 13.25 19.56 -8.48
CA VAL A 249 13.70 20.52 -7.48
C VAL A 249 12.75 21.71 -7.39
N ARG A 250 12.35 22.28 -8.52
CA ARG A 250 11.55 23.52 -8.55
C ARG A 250 10.09 23.34 -8.16
N HIS A 251 9.47 22.20 -8.53
CA HIS A 251 8.01 22.03 -8.43
C HIS A 251 7.54 20.84 -7.63
N PHE A 252 8.46 19.91 -7.29
CA PHE A 252 8.10 18.64 -6.69
C PHE A 252 8.78 18.36 -5.34
N VAL A 253 9.31 19.40 -4.72
CA VAL A 253 9.81 19.41 -3.33
C VAL A 253 8.97 20.35 -2.51
N VAL A 254 8.53 19.91 -1.34
CA VAL A 254 7.76 20.74 -0.38
C VAL A 254 8.32 20.60 1.02
N PHE A 255 8.25 21.69 1.79
CA PHE A 255 8.52 21.72 3.22
C PHE A 255 7.19 21.89 3.95
N GLU A 256 6.67 20.77 4.46
CA GLU A 256 5.40 20.75 5.17
C GLU A 256 5.60 21.04 6.66
N GLU A 257 4.92 22.05 7.17
CA GLU A 257 4.88 22.32 8.60
C GLU A 257 3.96 21.34 9.31
N THR A 258 4.51 20.60 10.26
CA THR A 258 3.78 19.60 11.04
C THR A 258 3.94 19.90 12.54
N PRO A 259 3.07 19.36 13.41
CA PRO A 259 3.25 19.51 14.86
C PRO A 259 4.59 18.96 15.40
N GLY A 260 5.29 18.14 14.62
CA GLY A 260 6.60 17.57 14.94
C GLY A 260 7.79 18.36 14.38
N GLY A 261 7.54 19.49 13.71
CA GLY A 261 8.54 20.30 13.00
C GLY A 261 8.35 20.28 11.48
N VAL A 262 9.32 20.82 10.76
CA VAL A 262 9.28 20.88 9.29
C VAL A 262 9.73 19.55 8.70
N ALA A 263 8.97 19.02 7.74
CA ALA A 263 9.28 17.82 6.98
C ALA A 263 9.47 18.14 5.50
N LYS A 264 10.66 17.86 4.95
CA LYS A 264 10.90 17.92 3.51
C LYS A 264 10.33 16.68 2.82
N LYS A 265 9.51 16.87 1.80
CA LYS A 265 8.94 15.78 0.99
C LYS A 265 9.28 15.99 -0.47
N ILE A 266 9.63 14.90 -1.15
CA ILE A 266 9.90 14.86 -2.58
C ILE A 266 8.88 13.95 -3.27
N ALA A 267 8.43 14.30 -4.46
CA ALA A 267 7.46 13.51 -5.20
C ALA A 267 8.01 12.14 -5.62
N GLY A 268 7.16 11.11 -5.53
CA GLY A 268 7.41 9.83 -6.20
C GLY A 268 7.14 9.93 -7.72
N TYR A 269 7.65 8.95 -8.48
CA TYR A 269 7.52 8.95 -9.95
C TYR A 269 6.06 9.05 -10.43
N HIS A 270 5.13 8.37 -9.75
CA HIS A 270 3.72 8.39 -10.10
C HIS A 270 3.11 9.78 -9.90
N GLN A 271 3.53 10.52 -8.86
CA GLN A 271 3.08 11.89 -8.63
C GLN A 271 3.66 12.84 -9.68
N PHE A 272 4.96 12.75 -9.93
CA PHE A 272 5.64 13.55 -10.94
C PHE A 272 4.97 13.41 -12.31
N HIS A 273 4.88 12.20 -12.85
CA HIS A 273 4.33 11.97 -14.19
C HIS A 273 2.83 12.26 -14.30
N ALA A 274 2.06 12.02 -13.23
CA ALA A 274 0.65 12.39 -13.21
C ALA A 274 0.46 13.90 -13.29
N VAL A 275 1.28 14.67 -12.58
CA VAL A 275 1.24 16.15 -12.61
C VAL A 275 1.67 16.66 -13.98
N GLU A 276 2.74 16.14 -14.58
CA GLU A 276 3.16 16.52 -15.92
C GLU A 276 2.04 16.36 -16.96
N LYS A 277 1.43 15.18 -17.01
CA LYS A 277 0.29 14.88 -17.88
C LYS A 277 -0.92 15.79 -17.57
N ALA A 278 -1.18 16.06 -16.29
CA ALA A 278 -2.29 16.91 -15.87
C ALA A 278 -2.07 18.38 -16.28
N VAL A 279 -0.86 18.90 -16.19
CA VAL A 279 -0.49 20.26 -16.65
C VAL A 279 -0.68 20.37 -18.15
N GLU A 280 -0.12 19.43 -18.93
CA GLU A 280 -0.27 19.40 -20.39
C GLU A 280 -1.76 19.34 -20.79
N SER A 281 -2.54 18.45 -20.17
CA SER A 281 -3.97 18.33 -20.41
C SER A 281 -4.75 19.60 -20.02
N THR A 282 -4.34 20.29 -18.95
CA THR A 282 -4.95 21.55 -18.53
C THR A 282 -4.75 22.65 -19.58
N LEU A 283 -3.52 22.79 -20.07
CA LEU A 283 -3.23 23.76 -21.13
C LEU A 283 -4.04 23.49 -22.40
N ALA A 284 -4.15 22.22 -22.80
CA ALA A 284 -5.01 21.81 -23.92
C ALA A 284 -6.49 22.14 -23.64
N ALA A 285 -7.00 21.81 -22.44
CA ALA A 285 -8.39 22.06 -22.05
C ALA A 285 -8.75 23.55 -22.02
N THR A 286 -7.83 24.44 -21.61
CA THR A 286 -8.07 25.90 -21.63
C THR A 286 -8.33 26.46 -23.03
N ARG A 287 -7.84 25.80 -24.06
CA ARG A 287 -8.04 26.12 -25.47
C ARG A 287 -9.22 25.36 -26.09
N GLY A 288 -9.57 24.20 -25.48
CA GLY A 288 -10.57 23.25 -25.96
C GLY A 288 -11.89 23.24 -25.19
N ASP A 289 -12.34 22.05 -24.81
CA ASP A 289 -13.66 21.75 -24.24
C ASP A 289 -13.76 21.91 -22.71
N ARG A 290 -12.71 22.38 -22.07
CA ARG A 290 -12.64 22.61 -20.62
C ARG A 290 -12.56 21.33 -19.76
N ARG A 291 -12.41 20.16 -20.34
CA ARG A 291 -12.29 18.90 -19.65
C ARG A 291 -10.82 18.49 -19.61
N VAL A 292 -10.21 18.60 -18.43
CA VAL A 292 -8.80 18.28 -18.25
C VAL A 292 -8.61 16.76 -18.21
N GLY A 293 -9.38 16.09 -17.35
CA GLY A 293 -9.33 14.65 -17.16
C GLY A 293 -9.38 14.26 -15.69
N ILE A 294 -9.07 12.97 -15.43
CA ILE A 294 -9.17 12.35 -14.12
C ILE A 294 -7.84 11.70 -13.76
N VAL A 295 -7.33 12.02 -12.57
CA VAL A 295 -6.18 11.35 -11.96
C VAL A 295 -6.72 10.35 -10.93
N TRP A 296 -6.56 9.06 -11.21
CA TRP A 296 -6.91 8.01 -10.28
C TRP A 296 -5.66 7.48 -9.58
N HIS A 297 -5.45 7.89 -8.36
CA HIS A 297 -4.40 7.42 -7.48
C HIS A 297 -5.01 6.75 -6.25
N THR A 298 -4.66 5.48 -6.01
CA THR A 298 -5.19 4.72 -4.89
C THR A 298 -4.97 5.44 -3.56
N GLN A 299 -5.82 5.15 -2.59
CA GLN A 299 -5.75 5.79 -1.30
C GLN A 299 -4.44 5.42 -0.57
N GLY A 300 -3.73 6.44 -0.08
CA GLY A 300 -2.43 6.24 0.56
C GLY A 300 -1.23 6.55 -0.31
N SER A 301 -1.43 6.73 -1.60
CA SER A 301 -0.36 7.06 -2.56
C SER A 301 0.11 8.53 -2.53
N GLY A 302 -0.45 9.37 -1.64
CA GLY A 302 -0.08 10.79 -1.55
C GLY A 302 -0.89 11.73 -2.46
N LYS A 303 -2.13 11.37 -2.82
CA LYS A 303 -3.02 12.18 -3.69
C LYS A 303 -3.08 13.67 -3.32
N SER A 304 -3.18 14.02 -2.02
CA SER A 304 -3.21 15.41 -1.56
C SER A 304 -1.96 16.19 -1.96
N LEU A 305 -0.77 15.57 -1.85
CA LEU A 305 0.48 16.18 -2.32
C LEU A 305 0.54 16.26 -3.84
N THR A 306 0.00 15.26 -4.57
CA THR A 306 -0.12 15.34 -6.03
C THR A 306 -0.94 16.56 -6.45
N MET A 307 -2.04 16.85 -5.74
CA MET A 307 -2.84 18.06 -5.98
C MET A 307 -2.07 19.35 -5.64
N VAL A 308 -1.27 19.37 -4.57
CA VAL A 308 -0.40 20.51 -4.23
C VAL A 308 0.64 20.77 -5.32
N PHE A 309 1.35 19.74 -5.77
CA PHE A 309 2.35 19.86 -6.85
C PHE A 309 1.70 20.35 -8.15
N TYR A 310 0.55 19.79 -8.50
CA TYR A 310 -0.21 20.24 -9.66
C TYR A 310 -0.63 21.71 -9.53
N ALA A 311 -1.20 22.09 -8.37
CA ALA A 311 -1.64 23.45 -8.11
C ALA A 311 -0.47 24.45 -8.18
N GLY A 312 0.68 24.11 -7.57
CA GLY A 312 1.88 24.93 -7.58
C GLY A 312 2.44 25.11 -8.99
N LYS A 313 2.51 24.03 -9.77
CA LYS A 313 3.04 24.08 -11.15
C LYS A 313 2.10 24.86 -12.09
N ILE A 314 0.79 24.68 -11.98
CA ILE A 314 -0.20 25.45 -12.75
C ILE A 314 -0.21 26.92 -12.35
N ALA A 315 -0.10 27.23 -11.05
CA ALA A 315 -0.05 28.64 -10.57
C ALA A 315 1.13 29.41 -11.16
N GLN A 316 2.24 28.75 -11.35
CA GLN A 316 3.49 29.34 -11.88
C GLN A 316 3.59 29.26 -13.42
N HIS A 317 2.69 28.54 -14.11
CA HIS A 317 2.80 28.33 -15.55
C HIS A 317 2.53 29.62 -16.34
N PRO A 318 3.45 30.07 -17.23
CA PRO A 318 3.34 31.35 -17.93
C PRO A 318 2.05 31.51 -18.74
N GLU A 319 1.62 30.45 -19.43
CA GLU A 319 0.39 30.46 -20.23
C GLU A 319 -0.90 30.67 -19.41
N MET A 320 -0.87 30.31 -18.13
CA MET A 320 -2.02 30.43 -17.23
C MET A 320 -2.19 31.85 -16.69
N LYS A 321 -1.19 32.71 -16.78
CA LYS A 321 -1.26 34.14 -16.40
C LYS A 321 -1.87 34.34 -15.01
N ASN A 322 -1.25 33.74 -14.00
CA ASN A 322 -1.71 33.78 -12.61
C ASN A 322 -3.17 33.30 -12.43
N PRO A 323 -3.42 31.98 -12.58
CA PRO A 323 -4.77 31.41 -12.54
C PRO A 323 -5.39 31.48 -11.15
N THR A 324 -6.72 31.45 -11.11
CA THR A 324 -7.48 31.12 -9.89
C THR A 324 -7.70 29.62 -9.82
N LEU A 325 -7.30 29.00 -8.72
CA LEU A 325 -7.50 27.58 -8.45
C LEU A 325 -8.66 27.41 -7.46
N VAL A 326 -9.69 26.66 -7.86
CA VAL A 326 -10.86 26.39 -7.02
C VAL A 326 -10.78 24.92 -6.61
N VAL A 327 -10.50 24.67 -5.34
CA VAL A 327 -10.42 23.30 -4.81
C VAL A 327 -11.77 22.93 -4.20
N LEU A 328 -12.41 21.94 -4.80
CA LEU A 328 -13.69 21.42 -4.34
C LEU A 328 -13.47 20.26 -3.40
N THR A 329 -13.98 20.40 -2.19
CA THR A 329 -13.97 19.35 -1.16
C THR A 329 -15.39 18.89 -0.86
N ASP A 330 -15.51 17.73 -0.20
CA ASP A 330 -16.80 17.18 0.20
C ASP A 330 -17.34 17.87 1.47
N ARG A 331 -18.63 17.68 1.73
CA ARG A 331 -19.39 18.33 2.82
C ARG A 331 -18.99 17.90 4.24
N ASN A 332 -18.20 16.86 4.41
CA ASN A 332 -17.92 16.27 5.72
C ASN A 332 -16.82 17.00 6.51
N ASP A 333 -16.89 16.94 7.83
CA ASP A 333 -16.03 17.57 8.85
C ASP A 333 -14.50 17.41 8.67
N LEU A 334 -14.07 16.61 7.66
CA LEU A 334 -12.67 16.30 7.35
C LEU A 334 -12.05 17.19 6.26
N ASP A 335 -12.81 18.17 5.73
CA ASP A 335 -12.37 19.09 4.67
C ASP A 335 -11.11 19.88 5.03
N ASN A 336 -10.80 19.99 6.32
CA ASN A 336 -9.63 20.71 6.77
C ASN A 336 -8.31 19.99 6.46
N GLN A 337 -8.28 18.64 6.32
CA GLN A 337 -7.01 17.93 6.09
C GLN A 337 -6.38 18.31 4.74
N LEU A 338 -7.17 18.37 3.67
CA LEU A 338 -6.67 18.82 2.38
C LEU A 338 -6.27 20.29 2.42
N PHE A 339 -7.11 21.13 3.05
CA PHE A 339 -6.81 22.54 3.28
C PHE A 339 -5.53 22.73 4.12
N ASP A 340 -5.38 21.96 5.21
CA ASP A 340 -4.20 22.00 6.08
C ASP A 340 -2.94 21.57 5.30
N THR A 341 -3.05 20.54 4.42
CA THR A 341 -1.94 20.14 3.54
C THR A 341 -1.54 21.24 2.57
N PHE A 342 -2.50 21.90 1.92
CA PHE A 342 -2.22 23.02 1.03
C PHE A 342 -1.63 24.21 1.79
N SER A 343 -2.17 24.51 2.96
CA SER A 343 -1.68 25.63 3.81
C SER A 343 -0.27 25.38 4.32
N GLY A 344 0.05 24.14 4.70
CA GLY A 344 1.40 23.74 5.12
C GLY A 344 2.43 23.74 3.98
N CYS A 345 1.99 23.78 2.72
CA CYS A 345 2.83 23.79 1.52
C CYS A 345 2.77 25.13 0.76
N GLY A 346 2.53 26.24 1.43
CA GLY A 346 2.31 27.56 0.83
C GLY A 346 3.47 28.08 -0.04
N GLU A 347 4.71 27.61 0.21
CA GLU A 347 5.90 28.00 -0.57
C GLU A 347 5.81 27.55 -2.03
N VAL A 348 5.36 26.33 -2.28
CA VAL A 348 5.18 25.82 -3.66
C VAL A 348 4.00 26.48 -4.35
N LEU A 349 2.92 26.79 -3.60
CA LEU A 349 1.73 27.43 -4.16
C LEU A 349 1.93 28.90 -4.51
N ARG A 350 2.95 29.55 -3.92
CA ARG A 350 3.18 31.01 -4.04
C ARG A 350 1.98 31.87 -3.63
N GLN A 351 0.99 31.27 -3.01
CA GLN A 351 -0.26 31.92 -2.59
C GLN A 351 -0.78 31.22 -1.33
N THR A 352 -1.41 32.01 -0.45
CA THR A 352 -2.05 31.47 0.75
C THR A 352 -3.44 30.96 0.37
N PRO A 353 -3.74 29.67 0.61
CA PRO A 353 -5.08 29.13 0.43
C PRO A 353 -6.11 29.83 1.30
N VAL A 354 -7.29 30.08 0.75
CA VAL A 354 -8.40 30.73 1.46
C VAL A 354 -9.64 29.85 1.37
N GLN A 355 -10.32 29.66 2.51
CA GLN A 355 -11.57 28.91 2.55
C GLN A 355 -12.75 29.85 2.42
N ALA A 356 -13.66 29.55 1.48
CA ALA A 356 -14.93 30.26 1.35
C ALA A 356 -15.92 29.71 2.39
N GLU A 357 -16.25 30.46 3.42
CA GLU A 357 -17.15 30.02 4.50
C GLU A 357 -18.60 29.91 4.07
N ASN A 358 -19.04 30.82 3.20
CA ASN A 358 -20.42 30.90 2.69
C ASN A 358 -20.42 31.26 1.19
N ARG A 359 -21.62 31.39 0.58
CA ARG A 359 -21.81 31.70 -0.84
C ARG A 359 -21.34 33.10 -1.19
N GLU A 360 -21.63 34.07 -0.38
CA GLU A 360 -21.28 35.49 -0.56
C GLU A 360 -19.75 35.61 -0.62
N ARG A 361 -19.08 34.95 0.31
CA ARG A 361 -17.61 34.93 0.35
C ARG A 361 -17.01 34.23 -0.86
N LEU A 362 -17.63 33.14 -1.33
CA LEU A 362 -17.21 32.48 -2.56
C LEU A 362 -17.34 33.40 -3.79
N GLN A 363 -18.46 34.13 -3.88
CA GLN A 363 -18.67 35.08 -4.97
C GLN A 363 -17.65 36.22 -4.95
N GLU A 364 -17.32 36.75 -3.77
CA GLU A 364 -16.28 37.78 -3.62
C GLU A 364 -14.91 37.27 -4.07
N LEU A 365 -14.51 36.09 -3.61
CA LEU A 365 -13.21 35.49 -3.92
C LEU A 365 -13.07 35.17 -5.43
N LEU A 366 -14.15 34.81 -6.12
CA LEU A 366 -14.14 34.52 -7.55
C LEU A 366 -14.28 35.73 -8.48
N LYS A 367 -14.65 36.90 -7.95
CA LYS A 367 -14.72 38.16 -8.70
C LYS A 367 -13.36 38.83 -8.87
N VAL A 368 -12.31 38.35 -8.21
CA VAL A 368 -10.94 38.90 -8.35
C VAL A 368 -10.42 38.77 -9.79
N ALA A 369 -9.57 39.70 -10.20
CA ALA A 369 -9.07 39.76 -11.57
C ALA A 369 -8.12 38.61 -11.92
N SER A 370 -7.33 38.10 -10.96
CA SER A 370 -6.37 37.02 -11.15
C SER A 370 -5.89 36.43 -9.82
N GLY A 371 -5.33 35.23 -9.86
CA GLY A 371 -4.73 34.53 -8.71
C GLY A 371 -5.77 33.99 -7.73
N GLY A 372 -5.27 33.38 -6.67
CA GLY A 372 -6.02 32.83 -5.54
C GLY A 372 -6.18 31.30 -5.60
N VAL A 373 -5.99 30.67 -4.43
CA VAL A 373 -6.33 29.27 -4.18
C VAL A 373 -7.51 29.24 -3.23
N VAL A 374 -8.70 28.93 -3.76
CA VAL A 374 -9.99 29.03 -3.07
C VAL A 374 -10.55 27.66 -2.79
N PHE A 375 -10.66 27.31 -1.51
CA PHE A 375 -11.32 26.10 -1.04
C PHE A 375 -12.82 26.34 -0.85
N THR A 376 -13.60 25.42 -1.39
CA THR A 376 -15.07 25.51 -1.28
C THR A 376 -15.70 24.11 -1.39
N THR A 377 -16.99 24.02 -1.04
CA THR A 377 -17.79 22.83 -1.29
C THR A 377 -18.75 23.07 -2.46
N ILE A 378 -19.11 21.99 -3.15
CA ILE A 378 -19.98 22.09 -4.33
C ILE A 378 -21.36 22.68 -4.01
N GLN A 379 -21.84 22.49 -2.78
CA GLN A 379 -23.14 23.02 -2.32
C GLN A 379 -23.21 24.55 -2.32
N LYS A 380 -22.07 25.24 -2.27
CA LYS A 380 -22.02 26.71 -2.30
C LYS A 380 -22.29 27.32 -3.70
N PHE A 381 -22.34 26.43 -4.73
CA PHE A 381 -22.77 26.79 -6.07
C PHE A 381 -24.30 26.61 -6.29
N PHE A 382 -25.09 26.38 -5.24
CA PHE A 382 -26.51 26.23 -5.33
C PHE A 382 -27.22 27.60 -5.36
N PRO A 383 -28.24 27.82 -6.19
CA PRO A 383 -29.08 28.99 -6.10
C PRO A 383 -29.89 28.99 -4.78
N GLU A 384 -30.37 30.16 -4.36
CA GLU A 384 -31.15 30.30 -3.12
C GLU A 384 -32.52 29.64 -3.25
N GLU A 385 -33.15 29.77 -4.40
CA GLU A 385 -34.45 29.13 -4.69
C GLU A 385 -34.31 27.96 -5.65
N LYS A 386 -35.06 26.88 -5.39
CA LYS A 386 -35.05 25.67 -6.19
C LYS A 386 -35.63 25.98 -7.59
N GLY A 387 -34.80 25.92 -8.62
CA GLY A 387 -35.19 26.21 -10.02
C GLY A 387 -34.53 27.44 -10.64
N ASP A 388 -33.88 28.27 -9.82
CA ASP A 388 -33.11 29.40 -10.32
C ASP A 388 -31.76 28.99 -10.88
N LYS A 389 -31.24 29.79 -11.83
CA LYS A 389 -29.86 29.61 -12.31
C LYS A 389 -28.90 30.32 -11.38
N PHE A 390 -27.82 29.64 -11.02
CA PHE A 390 -26.73 30.30 -10.31
C PHE A 390 -26.11 31.41 -11.21
N PRO A 391 -25.85 32.60 -10.71
CA PRO A 391 -25.29 33.69 -11.50
C PRO A 391 -23.88 33.35 -12.02
N SER A 392 -23.59 33.77 -13.25
CA SER A 392 -22.22 33.68 -13.77
C SER A 392 -21.30 34.58 -12.96
N LEU A 393 -20.30 34.00 -12.31
CA LEU A 393 -19.35 34.72 -11.44
C LEU A 393 -18.14 35.21 -12.21
N SER A 394 -17.65 34.41 -13.17
CA SER A 394 -16.49 34.74 -13.97
C SER A 394 -16.47 33.97 -15.29
N ALA A 395 -16.21 34.68 -16.39
CA ALA A 395 -16.01 34.09 -17.72
C ALA A 395 -14.50 33.85 -18.02
N ARG A 396 -13.61 34.05 -17.06
CA ARG A 396 -12.17 33.88 -17.25
C ARG A 396 -11.84 32.44 -17.64
N ARG A 397 -10.85 32.30 -18.53
CA ARG A 397 -10.39 31.00 -19.03
C ARG A 397 -9.26 30.41 -18.20
N ASN A 398 -8.62 31.20 -17.35
CA ASN A 398 -7.55 30.81 -16.44
C ASN A 398 -8.06 30.49 -15.03
N ILE A 399 -9.25 29.93 -14.92
CA ILE A 399 -9.75 29.32 -13.69
C ILE A 399 -9.66 27.80 -13.86
N VAL A 400 -9.09 27.12 -12.87
CA VAL A 400 -9.02 25.67 -12.82
C VAL A 400 -9.75 25.17 -11.58
N VAL A 401 -10.72 24.29 -11.79
CA VAL A 401 -11.47 23.65 -10.73
C VAL A 401 -10.87 22.26 -10.49
N ILE A 402 -10.34 22.06 -9.30
CA ILE A 402 -9.73 20.81 -8.84
C ILE A 402 -10.73 20.12 -7.91
N ALA A 403 -11.33 19.02 -8.35
CA ALA A 403 -12.30 18.28 -7.56
C ALA A 403 -11.67 17.08 -6.89
N ASP A 404 -11.72 17.03 -5.56
CA ASP A 404 -11.38 15.82 -4.81
C ASP A 404 -12.58 14.85 -4.81
N GLU A 405 -12.29 13.54 -4.74
CA GLU A 405 -13.28 12.45 -4.79
C GLU A 405 -14.26 12.58 -5.96
N ALA A 406 -13.72 12.82 -7.17
CA ALA A 406 -14.47 13.11 -8.40
C ALA A 406 -15.50 12.04 -8.81
N HIS A 407 -15.43 10.83 -8.21
CA HIS A 407 -16.35 9.71 -8.48
C HIS A 407 -17.73 9.85 -7.80
N ARG A 408 -17.96 10.87 -6.96
CA ARG A 408 -19.20 10.98 -6.20
C ARG A 408 -20.34 11.45 -7.09
N SER A 409 -21.54 10.90 -6.87
CA SER A 409 -22.79 11.22 -7.61
C SER A 409 -23.21 12.69 -7.57
N GLN A 410 -22.62 13.50 -6.68
CA GLN A 410 -22.83 14.94 -6.58
C GLN A 410 -22.45 15.72 -7.86
N TYR A 411 -21.64 15.10 -8.75
CA TYR A 411 -21.20 15.70 -10.01
C TYR A 411 -22.18 15.42 -11.19
N ASP A 412 -23.44 15.06 -10.90
CA ASP A 412 -24.44 14.78 -11.95
C ASP A 412 -24.69 15.99 -12.86
N PHE A 413 -24.63 15.75 -14.19
CA PHE A 413 -24.56 16.83 -15.19
C PHE A 413 -25.93 17.38 -15.62
N ILE A 414 -27.03 16.60 -15.49
CA ILE A 414 -28.30 16.97 -16.12
C ILE A 414 -29.13 17.94 -15.27
N ASP A 415 -29.25 17.70 -13.98
CA ASP A 415 -29.97 18.55 -13.02
C ASP A 415 -29.22 18.80 -11.71
N GLY A 416 -27.94 18.38 -11.65
CA GLY A 416 -27.13 18.38 -10.45
C GLY A 416 -26.20 19.58 -10.31
N PHE A 417 -25.39 19.51 -9.25
CA PHE A 417 -24.44 20.53 -8.81
C PHE A 417 -23.39 20.94 -9.85
N ALA A 418 -22.93 19.99 -10.69
CA ALA A 418 -21.96 20.28 -11.74
C ALA A 418 -22.45 21.27 -12.78
N LYS A 419 -23.76 21.29 -13.08
CA LYS A 419 -24.36 22.24 -14.00
C LYS A 419 -24.29 23.66 -13.44
N HIS A 420 -24.69 23.85 -12.17
CA HIS A 420 -24.66 25.18 -11.54
C HIS A 420 -23.23 25.73 -11.43
N MET A 421 -22.26 24.87 -11.16
CA MET A 421 -20.87 25.26 -11.14
C MET A 421 -20.33 25.65 -12.53
N ARG A 422 -20.72 24.92 -13.58
CA ARG A 422 -20.39 25.30 -14.96
C ARG A 422 -21.07 26.57 -15.42
N ASP A 423 -22.33 26.80 -15.01
CA ASP A 423 -23.03 28.04 -15.27
C ASP A 423 -22.39 29.24 -14.57
N ALA A 424 -21.87 28.99 -13.32
CA ALA A 424 -21.14 30.01 -12.57
C ALA A 424 -19.75 30.33 -13.15
N LEU A 425 -19.07 29.34 -13.68
CA LEU A 425 -17.69 29.43 -14.20
C LEU A 425 -17.57 28.83 -15.63
N PRO A 426 -18.23 29.43 -16.63
CA PRO A 426 -18.33 28.87 -17.99
C PRO A 426 -16.97 28.75 -18.70
N GLY A 427 -15.99 29.58 -18.31
CA GLY A 427 -14.64 29.56 -18.85
C GLY A 427 -13.66 28.63 -18.13
N ALA A 428 -14.02 28.06 -16.97
CA ALA A 428 -13.12 27.25 -16.16
C ALA A 428 -12.83 25.88 -16.75
N SER A 429 -11.62 25.36 -16.49
CA SER A 429 -11.22 24.00 -16.81
C SER A 429 -11.39 23.11 -15.58
N PHE A 430 -11.77 21.83 -15.76
CA PHE A 430 -12.15 20.92 -14.68
C PHE A 430 -11.26 19.68 -14.66
N ILE A 431 -10.61 19.42 -13.54
CA ILE A 431 -9.82 18.21 -13.27
C ILE A 431 -10.39 17.49 -12.07
N GLY A 432 -10.47 16.15 -12.17
CA GLY A 432 -10.91 15.28 -11.09
C GLY A 432 -9.76 14.47 -10.49
N PHE A 433 -9.68 14.41 -9.18
CA PHE A 433 -8.82 13.48 -8.44
C PHE A 433 -9.69 12.48 -7.69
N THR A 434 -9.31 11.22 -7.73
CA THR A 434 -10.07 10.16 -7.06
C THR A 434 -9.15 9.06 -6.54
N ALA A 435 -9.52 8.46 -5.42
CA ALA A 435 -8.83 7.26 -4.90
C ALA A 435 -9.46 5.96 -5.38
N THR A 436 -10.62 6.03 -6.02
CA THR A 436 -11.38 4.87 -6.47
C THR A 436 -11.68 4.95 -7.96
N PRO A 437 -11.71 3.81 -8.69
CA PRO A 437 -12.05 3.82 -10.11
C PRO A 437 -13.49 4.25 -10.31
N ILE A 438 -13.72 4.95 -11.38
CA ILE A 438 -15.07 5.31 -11.82
C ILE A 438 -15.70 4.10 -12.48
N ALA A 439 -16.91 3.73 -12.06
CA ALA A 439 -17.62 2.61 -12.65
C ALA A 439 -17.78 2.81 -14.17
N LYS A 440 -17.63 1.73 -14.96
CA LYS A 440 -17.80 1.78 -16.44
C LYS A 440 -19.18 2.28 -16.87
N THR A 441 -20.15 2.23 -15.97
CA THR A 441 -21.52 2.73 -16.17
C THR A 441 -21.69 4.20 -15.83
N ASP A 442 -20.72 4.80 -15.11
CA ASP A 442 -20.76 6.23 -14.77
C ASP A 442 -20.28 7.08 -15.95
N ARG A 443 -21.22 7.44 -16.78
CA ARG A 443 -21.01 8.37 -17.92
C ARG A 443 -20.92 9.84 -17.47
N ASN A 444 -21.38 10.16 -16.29
CA ASN A 444 -21.50 11.53 -15.81
C ASN A 444 -20.15 12.11 -15.41
N THR A 445 -19.35 11.37 -14.66
CA THR A 445 -18.04 11.83 -14.22
C THR A 445 -17.09 12.09 -15.40
N THR A 446 -17.08 11.20 -16.39
CA THR A 446 -16.26 11.38 -17.60
C THR A 446 -16.81 12.51 -18.48
N ALA A 447 -18.11 12.78 -18.46
CA ALA A 447 -18.71 13.92 -19.15
C ALA A 447 -18.31 15.27 -18.54
N VAL A 448 -18.07 15.31 -17.21
CA VAL A 448 -17.63 16.52 -16.48
C VAL A 448 -16.14 16.78 -16.65
N PHE A 449 -15.32 15.78 -16.38
CA PHE A 449 -13.86 15.93 -16.25
C PHE A 449 -13.09 15.47 -17.48
N GLY A 450 -13.59 14.52 -18.26
CA GLY A 450 -12.87 13.87 -19.35
C GLY A 450 -12.38 12.46 -18.99
N ASN A 451 -11.46 11.92 -19.78
CA ASN A 451 -10.89 10.59 -19.60
C ASN A 451 -9.84 10.56 -18.47
N TYR A 452 -9.39 9.35 -18.11
CA TYR A 452 -8.25 9.20 -17.22
C TYR A 452 -6.97 9.79 -17.84
N ILE A 453 -6.28 10.60 -17.05
CA ILE A 453 -4.95 11.15 -17.35
C ILE A 453 -3.88 10.20 -16.87
N ASP A 454 -4.04 9.72 -15.64
CA ASP A 454 -3.09 8.82 -14.99
C ASP A 454 -3.79 7.85 -14.04
N VAL A 455 -3.21 6.65 -13.92
CA VAL A 455 -3.72 5.57 -13.07
C VAL A 455 -2.59 4.98 -12.23
N TYR A 456 -2.72 5.11 -10.91
CA TYR A 456 -1.86 4.46 -9.93
C TYR A 456 -2.72 3.61 -9.00
N ASP A 457 -2.89 2.34 -9.35
CA ASP A 457 -3.80 1.41 -8.69
C ASP A 457 -3.20 0.77 -7.41
N ILE A 458 -4.01 -0.01 -6.69
CA ILE A 458 -3.61 -0.65 -5.43
C ILE A 458 -2.45 -1.63 -5.67
N HIS A 459 -2.46 -2.37 -6.78
CA HIS A 459 -1.42 -3.35 -7.08
C HIS A 459 -0.05 -2.67 -7.21
N ARG A 460 0.03 -1.62 -8.03
CA ARG A 460 1.24 -0.81 -8.20
C ARG A 460 1.71 -0.23 -6.86
N SER A 461 0.78 0.28 -6.07
CA SER A 461 1.06 0.87 -4.77
C SER A 461 1.65 -0.14 -3.77
N ILE A 462 1.20 -1.40 -3.79
CA ILE A 462 1.75 -2.48 -2.97
C ILE A 462 3.13 -2.92 -3.50
N GLU A 463 3.31 -3.05 -4.81
CA GLU A 463 4.60 -3.38 -5.42
C GLU A 463 5.67 -2.35 -5.13
N ASP A 464 5.29 -1.07 -5.12
CA ASP A 464 6.17 0.06 -4.79
C ASP A 464 6.39 0.21 -3.28
N LYS A 465 5.71 -0.59 -2.47
CA LYS A 465 5.70 -0.49 -0.99
C LYS A 465 5.18 0.87 -0.49
N ALA A 466 4.36 1.55 -1.28
CA ALA A 466 3.66 2.78 -0.89
C ALA A 466 2.45 2.50 0.02
N THR A 467 1.88 1.30 -0.11
CA THR A 467 0.82 0.77 0.76
C THR A 467 1.12 -0.67 1.14
N VAL A 468 0.43 -1.17 2.17
CA VAL A 468 0.52 -2.57 2.58
C VAL A 468 -0.70 -3.37 2.08
N PRO A 469 -0.59 -4.70 1.89
CA PRO A 469 -1.73 -5.55 1.54
C PRO A 469 -2.82 -5.53 2.60
N ILE A 470 -4.05 -5.82 2.20
CA ILE A 470 -5.21 -5.90 3.08
C ILE A 470 -5.63 -7.37 3.19
N TYR A 471 -5.73 -7.85 4.42
CA TYR A 471 -6.23 -9.18 4.76
C TYR A 471 -7.67 -9.08 5.23
N TYR A 472 -8.47 -10.09 4.91
CA TYR A 472 -9.88 -10.11 5.23
C TYR A 472 -10.23 -11.36 6.05
N GLU A 473 -10.95 -11.15 7.16
CA GLU A 473 -11.44 -12.20 8.06
C GLU A 473 -12.96 -12.06 8.25
N ALA A 474 -13.71 -13.08 7.87
CA ALA A 474 -15.15 -13.11 8.09
C ALA A 474 -15.50 -13.72 9.46
N ARG A 475 -16.23 -12.96 10.28
CA ARG A 475 -16.73 -13.40 11.57
C ARG A 475 -18.23 -13.09 11.67
N LEU A 476 -19.09 -14.09 11.62
CA LEU A 476 -20.54 -13.88 11.71
C LEU A 476 -21.09 -14.25 13.08
N ALA A 477 -21.84 -13.34 13.68
CA ALA A 477 -22.63 -13.61 14.87
C ALA A 477 -24.03 -14.10 14.49
N LYS A 478 -24.44 -15.33 14.91
CA LYS A 478 -25.78 -15.90 14.65
C LYS A 478 -26.88 -15.21 15.46
N LEU A 479 -28.03 -14.97 14.84
CA LEU A 479 -29.11 -14.18 15.39
C LEU A 479 -30.50 -14.81 15.35
N GLY A 480 -31.30 -14.53 16.43
CA GLY A 480 -32.73 -14.64 16.44
C GLY A 480 -33.33 -13.38 17.08
N LEU A 481 -34.37 -12.80 16.49
CA LEU A 481 -35.03 -11.57 16.97
C LEU A 481 -36.23 -11.86 17.85
N LYS A 482 -36.43 -11.01 18.89
CA LYS A 482 -37.71 -10.83 19.59
C LYS A 482 -38.41 -9.55 19.09
N GLU A 483 -39.73 -9.56 18.98
CA GLU A 483 -40.55 -8.47 18.43
C GLU A 483 -40.41 -7.11 19.16
N GLU A 484 -39.99 -7.17 20.44
CA GLU A 484 -39.86 -6.00 21.33
C GLU A 484 -38.65 -5.09 21.04
N GLU A 485 -37.74 -5.52 20.13
CA GLU A 485 -36.48 -4.84 19.83
C GLU A 485 -36.51 -4.05 18.48
N LYS A 486 -37.69 -3.69 17.96
CA LYS A 486 -37.82 -2.89 16.73
C LYS A 486 -37.39 -1.44 16.97
N PRO A 487 -36.38 -0.92 16.24
CA PRO A 487 -35.85 0.40 16.50
C PRO A 487 -36.64 1.53 15.87
N ARG A 488 -36.50 2.74 16.43
CA ARG A 488 -36.93 4.00 15.81
C ARG A 488 -35.96 4.36 14.72
N ILE A 489 -36.46 4.89 13.61
CA ILE A 489 -35.67 5.29 12.43
C ILE A 489 -34.66 6.38 12.83
N ASP A 490 -33.41 6.19 12.48
CA ASP A 490 -32.34 7.16 12.72
C ASP A 490 -32.53 8.35 11.76
N PRO A 491 -32.65 9.61 12.26
CA PRO A 491 -32.75 10.81 11.42
C PRO A 491 -31.64 10.94 10.38
N GLU A 492 -30.47 10.34 10.63
CA GLU A 492 -29.32 10.37 9.73
C GLU A 492 -29.47 9.45 8.50
N PHE A 493 -30.47 8.55 8.50
CA PHE A 493 -30.84 7.83 7.28
C PHE A 493 -31.43 8.77 6.22
N GLU A 494 -32.07 9.84 6.66
CA GLU A 494 -32.64 10.87 5.78
C GLU A 494 -31.52 11.62 5.03
N GLU A 495 -30.37 11.84 5.65
CA GLU A 495 -29.22 12.51 5.08
C GLU A 495 -28.52 11.67 3.97
N VAL A 496 -28.50 10.34 4.11
CA VAL A 496 -27.90 9.40 3.17
C VAL A 496 -28.81 9.13 1.95
N THR A 497 -30.13 9.31 2.11
CA THR A 497 -31.14 9.08 1.06
C THR A 497 -31.70 10.37 0.46
N GLU A 498 -31.11 11.50 0.76
CA GLU A 498 -31.48 12.81 0.20
C GLU A 498 -31.16 12.81 -1.32
N GLY A 499 -32.21 12.74 -2.14
CA GLY A 499 -32.12 12.68 -3.61
C GLY A 499 -32.72 11.42 -4.26
N GLU A 500 -33.09 10.41 -3.47
CA GLU A 500 -33.79 9.23 -3.98
C GLU A 500 -35.30 9.50 -4.11
N GLU A 501 -35.96 8.87 -5.11
CA GLU A 501 -37.43 8.99 -5.28
C GLU A 501 -38.16 8.39 -4.09
N GLU A 502 -39.26 9.01 -3.67
CA GLU A 502 -40.05 8.70 -2.46
C GLU A 502 -40.42 7.20 -2.29
N PRO A 503 -40.77 6.42 -3.33
CA PRO A 503 -41.05 5.00 -3.22
C PRO A 503 -39.79 4.16 -2.92
N GLU A 504 -38.68 4.49 -3.56
CA GLU A 504 -37.38 3.80 -3.37
C GLU A 504 -36.82 4.12 -1.97
N ARG A 505 -36.91 5.37 -1.56
CA ARG A 505 -36.52 5.84 -0.23
C ARG A 505 -37.27 5.10 0.89
N ARG A 506 -38.59 4.93 0.78
CA ARG A 506 -39.39 4.14 1.76
C ARG A 506 -39.01 2.68 1.77
N ARG A 507 -38.72 2.07 0.63
CA ARG A 507 -38.27 0.69 0.53
C ARG A 507 -36.90 0.47 1.17
N LEU A 508 -35.96 1.36 0.90
CA LEU A 508 -34.63 1.35 1.51
C LEU A 508 -34.70 1.58 3.02
N GLN A 509 -35.54 2.51 3.46
CA GLN A 509 -35.78 2.82 4.87
C GLN A 509 -36.33 1.62 5.65
N THR A 510 -37.29 0.88 5.08
CA THR A 510 -37.84 -0.33 5.72
C THR A 510 -36.81 -1.45 5.81
N LYS A 511 -36.01 -1.62 4.76
CA LYS A 511 -34.95 -2.62 4.70
C LYS A 511 -33.82 -2.30 5.69
N TRP A 512 -33.44 -1.04 5.79
CA TRP A 512 -32.43 -0.53 6.71
C TRP A 512 -32.85 -0.70 8.16
N SER A 513 -34.07 -0.29 8.50
CA SER A 513 -34.61 -0.41 9.85
C SER A 513 -34.70 -1.86 10.33
N ARG A 514 -35.07 -2.80 9.44
CA ARG A 514 -35.06 -4.24 9.76
C ARG A 514 -33.64 -4.75 10.02
N LEU A 515 -32.69 -4.33 9.22
CA LEU A 515 -31.31 -4.75 9.38
C LEU A 515 -30.69 -4.15 10.64
N GLU A 516 -30.96 -2.89 10.94
CA GLU A 516 -30.51 -2.23 12.17
C GLU A 516 -31.06 -2.90 13.44
N ALA A 517 -32.33 -3.35 13.41
CA ALA A 517 -32.93 -4.12 14.49
C ALA A 517 -32.17 -5.44 14.74
N LEU A 518 -31.79 -6.11 13.64
CA LEU A 518 -31.03 -7.36 13.71
C LEU A 518 -29.63 -7.13 14.25
N VAL A 519 -28.90 -6.19 13.65
CA VAL A 519 -27.49 -5.86 14.00
C VAL A 519 -27.41 -5.33 15.42
N GLY A 520 -28.36 -4.49 15.83
CA GLY A 520 -28.43 -3.83 17.14
C GLY A 520 -29.13 -4.63 18.23
N SER A 521 -29.37 -5.95 18.05
CA SER A 521 -29.94 -6.75 19.14
C SER A 521 -28.94 -6.92 20.29
N LYS A 522 -29.42 -6.78 21.55
CA LYS A 522 -28.57 -6.75 22.74
C LYS A 522 -27.64 -7.97 22.83
N ARG A 523 -28.19 -9.17 22.61
CA ARG A 523 -27.42 -10.41 22.65
C ARG A 523 -26.29 -10.44 21.60
N ARG A 524 -26.57 -9.91 20.40
CA ARG A 524 -25.54 -9.83 19.35
C ARG A 524 -24.44 -8.83 19.72
N ILE A 525 -24.82 -7.64 20.17
CA ILE A 525 -23.86 -6.62 20.61
C ILE A 525 -22.94 -7.16 21.70
N GLU A 526 -23.49 -7.92 22.69
CA GLU A 526 -22.68 -8.54 23.72
C GLU A 526 -21.70 -9.58 23.17
N LEU A 527 -22.12 -10.42 22.19
CA LEU A 527 -21.25 -11.39 21.52
C LEU A 527 -20.15 -10.70 20.68
N VAL A 528 -20.52 -9.67 19.91
CA VAL A 528 -19.58 -8.89 19.11
C VAL A 528 -18.59 -8.16 20.01
N ALA A 529 -19.05 -7.56 21.13
CA ALA A 529 -18.19 -6.93 22.11
C ALA A 529 -17.14 -7.90 22.68
N GLN A 530 -17.58 -9.09 23.08
CA GLN A 530 -16.71 -10.14 23.62
C GLN A 530 -15.66 -10.57 22.59
N ASP A 531 -16.08 -10.75 21.33
CA ASP A 531 -15.16 -11.15 20.23
C ASP A 531 -14.16 -10.05 19.91
N ILE A 532 -14.61 -8.78 19.78
CA ILE A 532 -13.71 -7.64 19.53
C ILE A 532 -12.66 -7.53 20.64
N VAL A 533 -13.07 -7.59 21.91
CA VAL A 533 -12.15 -7.50 23.05
C VAL A 533 -11.09 -8.60 22.96
N ASN A 534 -11.52 -9.85 22.86
CA ASN A 534 -10.60 -10.99 22.82
C ASN A 534 -9.69 -10.95 21.58
N HIS A 535 -10.24 -10.60 20.43
CA HIS A 535 -9.49 -10.52 19.18
C HIS A 535 -8.46 -9.38 19.23
N PHE A 536 -8.85 -8.19 19.67
CA PHE A 536 -7.98 -7.03 19.68
C PHE A 536 -6.85 -7.17 20.71
N GLU A 537 -7.14 -7.69 21.91
CA GLU A 537 -6.11 -7.97 22.91
C GLU A 537 -5.03 -8.93 22.38
N ARG A 538 -5.44 -10.03 21.74
CA ARG A 538 -4.52 -10.99 21.11
C ARG A 538 -3.69 -10.37 19.99
N ARG A 539 -4.26 -9.45 19.22
CA ARG A 539 -3.53 -8.73 18.19
C ARG A 539 -2.50 -7.78 18.78
N LEU A 540 -2.84 -7.08 19.85
CA LEU A 540 -1.89 -6.20 20.54
C LEU A 540 -0.72 -6.97 21.19
N GLU A 541 -0.94 -8.23 21.57
CA GLU A 541 0.15 -9.10 22.01
C GLU A 541 1.12 -9.45 20.87
N ALA A 542 0.66 -9.47 19.64
CA ALA A 542 1.46 -9.83 18.47
C ALA A 542 2.11 -8.62 17.78
N MET A 543 1.46 -7.45 17.81
CA MET A 543 1.98 -6.23 17.20
C MET A 543 1.38 -4.97 17.82
N GLU A 544 2.19 -3.91 17.92
CA GLU A 544 1.70 -2.59 18.28
C GLU A 544 0.79 -2.01 17.17
N GLY A 545 -0.29 -1.36 17.59
CA GLY A 545 -1.12 -0.61 16.66
C GLY A 545 -2.49 -0.28 17.22
N LYS A 546 -3.38 0.14 16.35
CA LYS A 546 -4.71 0.66 16.71
C LYS A 546 -5.80 -0.02 15.90
N GLY A 547 -7.02 0.03 16.46
CA GLY A 547 -8.21 -0.53 15.83
C GLY A 547 -9.31 0.51 15.64
N LEU A 548 -10.09 0.34 14.57
CA LEU A 548 -11.27 1.14 14.27
C LEU A 548 -12.48 0.21 14.18
N ILE A 549 -13.54 0.53 14.91
CA ILE A 549 -14.80 -0.22 14.90
C ILE A 549 -15.84 0.62 14.17
N VAL A 550 -16.44 0.09 13.13
CA VAL A 550 -17.43 0.77 12.30
C VAL A 550 -18.78 0.15 12.54
N CYS A 551 -19.69 0.91 13.15
CA CYS A 551 -21.03 0.47 13.48
C CYS A 551 -22.08 1.05 12.53
N MET A 552 -23.24 0.38 12.46
CA MET A 552 -24.34 0.75 11.57
C MET A 552 -25.05 2.03 11.99
N SER A 553 -25.18 2.31 13.29
CA SER A 553 -25.85 3.50 13.81
C SER A 553 -25.20 4.04 15.09
N ARG A 554 -25.48 5.30 15.46
CA ARG A 554 -25.00 5.92 16.71
C ARG A 554 -25.45 5.14 17.94
N ARG A 555 -26.67 4.63 17.94
CA ARG A 555 -27.22 3.78 18.99
C ARG A 555 -26.34 2.54 19.19
N ILE A 556 -25.98 1.85 18.10
CA ILE A 556 -25.12 0.67 18.17
C ILE A 556 -23.72 1.03 18.65
N CYS A 557 -23.17 2.20 18.25
CA CYS A 557 -21.87 2.67 18.76
C CYS A 557 -21.86 2.77 20.29
N VAL A 558 -22.88 3.41 20.87
CA VAL A 558 -22.98 3.58 22.34
C VAL A 558 -23.24 2.25 23.04
N GLN A 559 -24.16 1.43 22.54
CA GLN A 559 -24.46 0.11 23.12
C GLN A 559 -23.26 -0.85 23.08
N LEU A 560 -22.51 -0.84 21.98
CA LEU A 560 -21.28 -1.63 21.85
C LEU A 560 -20.20 -1.13 22.82
N TYR A 561 -20.04 0.19 22.95
CA TYR A 561 -19.14 0.78 23.95
C TYR A 561 -19.52 0.31 25.35
N GLN A 562 -20.79 0.43 25.74
CA GLN A 562 -21.28 -0.01 27.04
C GLN A 562 -21.07 -1.52 27.28
N ALA A 563 -21.24 -2.34 26.24
CA ALA A 563 -20.98 -3.78 26.34
C ALA A 563 -19.48 -4.07 26.53
N ILE A 564 -18.61 -3.35 25.83
CA ILE A 564 -17.14 -3.45 26.00
C ILE A 564 -16.74 -2.99 27.41
N MET A 565 -17.32 -1.91 27.91
CA MET A 565 -17.04 -1.41 29.28
C MET A 565 -17.43 -2.39 30.38
N LYS A 566 -18.47 -3.19 30.18
CA LYS A 566 -18.79 -4.29 31.11
C LYS A 566 -17.73 -5.37 31.15
N LEU A 567 -17.04 -5.61 30.04
CA LEU A 567 -15.96 -6.60 29.92
C LEU A 567 -14.60 -6.05 30.37
N ARG A 568 -14.37 -4.75 30.16
CA ARG A 568 -13.10 -4.07 30.46
C ARG A 568 -13.37 -2.67 31.04
N PRO A 569 -13.81 -2.56 32.29
CA PRO A 569 -14.10 -1.25 32.89
C PRO A 569 -12.91 -0.30 32.90
N GLN A 570 -11.69 -0.84 32.99
CA GLN A 570 -10.44 -0.09 33.00
C GLN A 570 -10.10 0.58 31.64
N TRP A 571 -10.81 0.25 30.57
CA TRP A 571 -10.63 0.90 29.26
C TRP A 571 -11.34 2.25 29.19
N HIS A 572 -12.30 2.50 30.10
CA HIS A 572 -13.00 3.76 30.19
C HIS A 572 -12.13 4.87 30.79
N ASN A 573 -12.26 6.08 30.27
CA ASN A 573 -11.83 7.31 30.89
C ASN A 573 -12.66 8.47 30.34
N SER A 574 -13.08 9.41 31.20
CA SER A 574 -13.90 10.57 30.81
C SER A 574 -13.12 11.62 30.04
N GLU A 575 -11.82 11.74 30.26
CA GLU A 575 -10.95 12.69 29.58
C GLU A 575 -10.76 12.30 28.11
N ASP A 576 -10.78 13.29 27.21
CA ASP A 576 -10.75 13.07 25.75
C ASP A 576 -9.43 12.47 25.24
N ASP A 577 -8.32 12.73 25.92
CA ASP A 577 -6.98 12.26 25.56
C ASP A 577 -6.54 11.00 26.31
N GLN A 578 -7.35 10.51 27.24
CA GLN A 578 -7.09 9.35 28.10
C GLN A 578 -8.06 8.18 27.81
N GLY A 579 -7.73 7.01 28.38
CA GLY A 579 -8.49 5.79 28.21
C GLY A 579 -8.12 5.02 26.94
N PHE A 580 -8.53 3.75 26.89
CA PHE A 580 -8.15 2.83 25.85
C PHE A 580 -9.07 2.90 24.63
N ILE A 581 -10.37 3.24 24.83
CA ILE A 581 -11.40 3.27 23.80
C ILE A 581 -12.23 4.56 23.86
N LYS A 582 -12.58 5.09 22.69
CA LYS A 582 -13.46 6.26 22.55
C LYS A 582 -14.56 6.01 21.52
N VAL A 583 -15.72 6.64 21.72
CA VAL A 583 -16.74 6.78 20.67
C VAL A 583 -16.61 8.16 20.05
N VAL A 584 -16.59 8.26 18.74
CA VAL A 584 -16.54 9.51 17.99
C VAL A 584 -17.79 9.63 17.13
N MET A 585 -18.67 10.54 17.52
CA MET A 585 -19.95 10.78 16.84
C MET A 585 -20.40 12.23 16.96
N THR A 586 -21.31 12.64 16.08
CA THR A 586 -22.03 13.91 16.16
C THR A 586 -23.21 13.82 17.11
N GLY A 587 -23.71 14.92 17.61
CA GLY A 587 -24.91 15.00 18.44
C GLY A 587 -26.08 15.65 17.72
N ALA A 588 -27.29 15.33 18.19
CA ALA A 588 -28.52 16.00 17.86
C ALA A 588 -29.26 16.44 19.14
N PRO A 589 -30.09 17.52 19.10
CA PRO A 589 -30.79 18.01 20.29
C PRO A 589 -31.69 16.98 20.96
N ALA A 590 -32.15 15.99 20.23
CA ALA A 590 -33.05 14.92 20.71
C ALA A 590 -32.32 13.67 21.23
N ASP A 591 -30.99 13.70 21.33
CA ASP A 591 -30.22 12.53 21.76
C ASP A 591 -30.42 12.22 23.26
N PRO A 592 -30.44 10.94 23.63
CA PRO A 592 -30.58 10.51 25.02
C PRO A 592 -29.45 11.05 25.93
N VAL A 593 -29.75 11.16 27.23
CA VAL A 593 -28.80 11.74 28.22
C VAL A 593 -27.53 10.88 28.36
N ASP A 594 -27.63 9.59 28.24
CA ASP A 594 -26.50 8.63 28.30
C ASP A 594 -25.56 8.69 27.09
N TRP A 595 -25.95 9.40 26.03
CA TRP A 595 -25.08 9.63 24.87
C TRP A 595 -24.22 10.90 25.03
N GLN A 596 -24.57 11.80 25.95
CA GLN A 596 -23.94 13.12 26.07
C GLN A 596 -22.44 13.04 26.34
N GLU A 597 -21.95 12.03 27.05
CA GLU A 597 -20.53 11.82 27.28
C GLU A 597 -19.73 11.53 25.99
N HIS A 598 -20.40 11.05 24.93
CA HIS A 598 -19.80 10.71 23.64
C HIS A 598 -19.96 11.82 22.60
N ILE A 599 -20.85 12.78 22.84
CA ILE A 599 -21.14 13.91 21.96
C ILE A 599 -20.13 15.02 22.20
N ARG A 600 -19.40 15.37 21.15
CA ARG A 600 -18.34 16.37 21.20
C ARG A 600 -18.45 17.36 20.06
N ASN A 601 -18.09 18.64 20.31
CA ASN A 601 -17.97 19.64 19.24
C ASN A 601 -16.83 19.30 18.27
N LYS A 602 -16.73 20.04 17.18
CA LYS A 602 -15.74 19.80 16.11
C LYS A 602 -14.30 19.83 16.63
N GLU A 603 -13.96 20.77 17.50
CA GLU A 603 -12.62 20.94 18.05
C GLU A 603 -12.20 19.78 18.94
N ARG A 604 -13.07 19.33 19.85
CA ARG A 604 -12.82 18.18 20.72
C ARG A 604 -12.69 16.87 19.93
N ARG A 605 -13.51 16.68 18.89
CA ARG A 605 -13.38 15.52 17.98
C ARG A 605 -12.05 15.55 17.23
N ARG A 606 -11.59 16.75 16.79
CA ARG A 606 -10.27 16.92 16.15
C ARG A 606 -9.15 16.58 17.14
N ALA A 607 -9.21 17.05 18.37
CA ALA A 607 -8.21 16.76 19.42
C ALA A 607 -8.09 15.25 19.70
N ILE A 608 -9.23 14.52 19.79
CA ILE A 608 -9.23 13.06 19.90
C ILE A 608 -8.57 12.42 18.69
N GLY A 609 -8.87 12.91 17.49
CA GLY A 609 -8.27 12.43 16.24
C GLY A 609 -6.76 12.60 16.22
N ASP A 610 -6.28 13.77 16.62
CA ASP A 610 -4.84 14.07 16.67
C ASP A 610 -4.12 13.25 17.75
N THR A 611 -4.77 12.97 18.86
CA THR A 611 -4.29 12.05 19.89
C THR A 611 -4.27 10.62 19.38
N PHE A 612 -5.31 10.19 18.66
CA PHE A 612 -5.39 8.83 18.09
C PHE A 612 -4.35 8.58 17.00
N LYS A 613 -3.95 9.60 16.23
CA LYS A 613 -2.86 9.49 15.24
C LYS A 613 -1.50 9.18 15.87
N LYS A 614 -1.26 9.57 17.12
CA LYS A 614 0.02 9.35 17.82
C LYS A 614 0.13 7.86 18.22
N PRO A 615 1.16 7.11 17.77
CA PRO A 615 1.29 5.69 18.09
C PRO A 615 1.34 5.40 19.60
N ALA A 616 2.08 6.23 20.35
CA ALA A 616 2.26 6.10 21.79
C ALA A 616 1.05 6.50 22.64
N SER A 617 -0.03 7.03 22.04
CA SER A 617 -1.20 7.48 22.80
C SER A 617 -1.91 6.30 23.48
N PRO A 618 -2.56 6.52 24.63
CA PRO A 618 -3.31 5.48 25.34
C PRO A 618 -4.54 5.01 24.57
N ILE A 619 -5.11 5.84 23.67
CA ILE A 619 -6.29 5.47 22.87
C ILE A 619 -5.86 4.47 21.81
N LYS A 620 -6.33 3.22 21.95
CA LYS A 620 -6.02 2.10 21.03
C LYS A 620 -7.20 1.71 20.13
N LEU A 621 -8.42 1.93 20.59
CA LEU A 621 -9.66 1.64 19.86
C LEU A 621 -10.53 2.89 19.71
N VAL A 622 -11.19 3.02 18.56
CA VAL A 622 -12.23 4.04 18.36
C VAL A 622 -13.44 3.41 17.69
N ILE A 623 -14.63 3.77 18.17
CA ILE A 623 -15.92 3.37 17.61
C ILE A 623 -16.48 4.54 16.83
N VAL A 624 -16.83 4.32 15.57
CA VAL A 624 -17.43 5.32 14.67
C VAL A 624 -18.61 4.74 13.91
N ARG A 625 -19.43 5.61 13.35
CA ARG A 625 -20.45 5.23 12.37
C ARG A 625 -19.95 5.49 10.93
N ASP A 626 -19.69 6.73 10.56
CA ASP A 626 -19.23 7.19 9.25
C ASP A 626 -17.98 8.04 9.33
N MET A 627 -17.78 8.68 10.48
CA MET A 627 -16.64 9.59 10.69
C MET A 627 -15.33 8.82 10.55
N TRP A 628 -14.33 9.48 9.98
CA TRP A 628 -12.97 8.95 9.78
C TRP A 628 -12.86 7.79 8.75
N LEU A 629 -13.95 7.39 8.12
CA LEU A 629 -13.92 6.42 7.02
C LEU A 629 -13.34 7.03 5.73
N THR A 630 -13.51 8.35 5.58
CA THR A 630 -12.93 9.12 4.48
C THR A 630 -11.98 10.19 5.04
N GLY A 631 -10.90 10.51 4.35
CA GLY A 631 -10.01 11.64 4.67
C GLY A 631 -9.14 11.51 5.94
N PHE A 632 -9.38 10.56 6.83
CA PHE A 632 -8.64 10.43 8.10
C PHE A 632 -7.44 9.47 7.97
N ASP A 633 -6.23 10.00 8.11
CA ASP A 633 -5.00 9.23 7.96
C ASP A 633 -4.37 8.84 9.31
N VAL A 634 -4.26 7.52 9.56
CA VAL A 634 -3.69 6.93 10.78
C VAL A 634 -2.81 5.75 10.37
N PRO A 635 -1.52 5.95 10.10
CA PRO A 635 -0.63 4.88 9.65
C PRO A 635 -0.56 3.69 10.60
N CYS A 636 -0.60 3.91 11.91
CA CYS A 636 -0.58 2.85 12.91
C CYS A 636 -1.91 2.06 13.07
N LEU A 637 -2.94 2.37 12.27
CA LEU A 637 -4.19 1.60 12.24
C LEU A 637 -3.95 0.26 11.54
N HIS A 638 -4.03 -0.85 12.28
CA HIS A 638 -3.77 -2.19 11.73
C HIS A 638 -5.02 -3.06 11.60
N THR A 639 -6.11 -2.76 12.35
CA THR A 639 -7.32 -3.57 12.32
C THR A 639 -8.56 -2.70 12.20
N MET A 640 -9.46 -3.11 11.31
CA MET A 640 -10.79 -2.52 11.18
C MET A 640 -11.85 -3.59 11.40
N TYR A 641 -12.79 -3.32 12.31
CA TYR A 641 -13.94 -4.16 12.59
C TYR A 641 -15.16 -3.57 11.90
N LEU A 642 -15.75 -4.29 10.96
CA LEU A 642 -16.91 -3.84 10.19
C LEU A 642 -18.20 -4.50 10.72
N ASP A 643 -19.01 -3.70 11.38
CA ASP A 643 -20.37 -4.04 11.83
C ASP A 643 -21.40 -3.11 11.17
N LYS A 644 -21.16 -2.79 9.90
CA LYS A 644 -21.99 -1.94 9.06
C LYS A 644 -22.03 -2.49 7.64
N PRO A 645 -23.23 -2.60 6.99
CA PRO A 645 -23.32 -2.99 5.60
C PRO A 645 -22.72 -1.89 4.72
N MET A 646 -21.66 -2.23 4.00
CA MET A 646 -20.95 -1.31 3.12
C MET A 646 -20.80 -1.91 1.73
N ARG A 647 -20.81 -1.07 0.69
CA ARG A 647 -20.75 -1.48 -0.73
C ARG A 647 -19.89 -0.53 -1.54
N GLY A 648 -19.41 -1.02 -2.71
CA GLY A 648 -18.73 -0.22 -3.72
C GLY A 648 -17.65 0.71 -3.15
N HIS A 649 -17.68 1.96 -3.54
CA HIS A 649 -16.67 2.96 -3.17
C HIS A 649 -16.56 3.21 -1.65
N GLY A 650 -17.68 3.26 -0.94
CA GLY A 650 -17.67 3.47 0.52
C GLY A 650 -16.92 2.36 1.27
N LEU A 651 -17.09 1.10 0.84
CA LEU A 651 -16.35 -0.03 1.39
C LEU A 651 -14.85 0.11 1.11
N MET A 652 -14.48 0.43 -0.15
CA MET A 652 -13.07 0.59 -0.53
C MET A 652 -12.39 1.74 0.20
N GLN A 653 -13.08 2.85 0.39
CA GLN A 653 -12.56 3.98 1.18
C GLN A 653 -12.34 3.63 2.65
N ALA A 654 -13.23 2.85 3.24
CA ALA A 654 -13.08 2.39 4.62
C ALA A 654 -11.90 1.43 4.76
N ILE A 655 -11.84 0.36 3.97
CA ILE A 655 -10.78 -0.66 4.10
C ILE A 655 -9.39 -0.10 3.79
N ALA A 656 -9.29 0.90 2.91
CA ALA A 656 -8.04 1.58 2.62
C ALA A 656 -7.49 2.41 3.80
N ARG A 657 -8.18 2.49 4.94
CA ARG A 657 -7.63 3.08 6.18
C ARG A 657 -6.58 2.19 6.82
N VAL A 658 -6.67 0.87 6.65
CA VAL A 658 -5.71 -0.07 7.22
C VAL A 658 -4.55 -0.41 6.30
N ASN A 659 -4.50 0.09 5.06
CA ASN A 659 -3.44 -0.22 4.08
C ASN A 659 -2.21 0.70 4.15
N ARG A 660 -2.10 1.54 5.16
CA ARG A 660 -0.95 2.45 5.32
C ARG A 660 0.29 1.70 5.76
N VAL A 661 1.43 2.06 5.17
CA VAL A 661 2.75 1.63 5.64
C VAL A 661 3.03 2.27 7.00
N PHE A 662 3.49 1.48 7.94
CA PHE A 662 3.88 1.95 9.27
C PHE A 662 4.86 0.96 9.91
N LYS A 663 6.11 1.36 10.12
CA LYS A 663 7.18 0.49 10.67
C LYS A 663 7.21 -0.87 9.94
N ASP A 664 7.23 -1.97 10.69
CA ASP A 664 7.24 -3.34 10.17
C ASP A 664 5.83 -3.95 9.97
N LYS A 665 4.79 -3.10 9.84
CA LYS A 665 3.41 -3.55 9.62
C LYS A 665 3.29 -4.34 8.32
N PRO A 666 3.01 -5.67 8.38
CA PRO A 666 3.01 -6.53 7.19
C PRO A 666 1.74 -6.38 6.35
N GLY A 667 0.66 -5.83 6.93
CA GLY A 667 -0.61 -5.62 6.26
C GLY A 667 -1.67 -5.09 7.19
N GLY A 668 -2.81 -4.66 6.62
CA GLY A 668 -4.02 -4.28 7.34
C GLY A 668 -4.99 -5.45 7.44
N LEU A 669 -5.72 -5.58 8.56
CA LEU A 669 -6.75 -6.59 8.74
C LEU A 669 -8.13 -5.96 8.79
N VAL A 670 -9.04 -6.48 7.96
CA VAL A 670 -10.46 -6.16 7.99
C VAL A 670 -11.23 -7.35 8.56
N VAL A 671 -11.89 -7.15 9.68
CA VAL A 671 -12.72 -8.14 10.37
C VAL A 671 -14.19 -7.81 10.13
N ASP A 672 -14.94 -8.72 9.53
CA ASP A 672 -16.32 -8.50 9.08
C ASP A 672 -17.31 -9.32 9.89
N TYR A 673 -18.29 -8.65 10.49
CA TYR A 673 -19.36 -9.27 11.28
C TYR A 673 -20.69 -9.43 10.53
N LEU A 674 -20.78 -8.99 9.26
CA LEU A 674 -22.03 -8.99 8.47
C LEU A 674 -21.98 -9.82 7.20
N GLY A 675 -20.82 -10.37 6.82
CA GLY A 675 -20.67 -11.19 5.63
C GLY A 675 -20.60 -10.39 4.33
N ILE A 676 -19.86 -9.27 4.33
CA ILE A 676 -19.68 -8.40 3.13
C ILE A 676 -18.65 -8.92 2.12
N ALA A 677 -18.15 -10.14 2.27
CA ALA A 677 -17.12 -10.72 1.39
C ALA A 677 -17.48 -10.64 -0.10
N GLN A 678 -18.75 -10.86 -0.44
CA GLN A 678 -19.22 -10.75 -1.83
C GLN A 678 -19.19 -9.30 -2.34
N GLU A 679 -19.58 -8.34 -1.50
CA GLU A 679 -19.55 -6.92 -1.82
C GLU A 679 -18.11 -6.43 -1.93
N LEU A 680 -17.20 -6.94 -1.10
CA LEU A 680 -15.77 -6.69 -1.21
C LEU A 680 -15.20 -7.23 -2.53
N LYS A 681 -15.51 -8.48 -2.89
CA LYS A 681 -15.10 -9.07 -4.17
C LYS A 681 -15.66 -8.28 -5.36
N LYS A 682 -16.90 -7.80 -5.28
CA LYS A 682 -17.51 -6.98 -6.31
C LYS A 682 -16.85 -5.61 -6.41
N ALA A 683 -16.62 -4.94 -5.29
CA ALA A 683 -15.94 -3.66 -5.25
C ALA A 683 -14.51 -3.75 -5.78
N LEU A 684 -13.76 -4.80 -5.41
CA LEU A 684 -12.43 -5.10 -5.96
C LEU A 684 -12.47 -5.48 -7.45
N ALA A 685 -13.60 -5.98 -7.95
CA ALA A 685 -13.76 -6.34 -9.36
C ALA A 685 -13.83 -5.12 -10.28
N ASP A 686 -14.25 -3.99 -9.77
CA ASP A 686 -14.25 -2.72 -10.52
C ASP A 686 -12.84 -2.14 -10.65
N TYR A 687 -11.90 -2.58 -9.81
CA TYR A 687 -10.46 -2.40 -9.97
C TYR A 687 -9.92 -3.41 -10.99
N SER A 688 -8.77 -3.19 -11.58
CA SER A 688 -8.23 -4.00 -12.69
C SER A 688 -8.26 -5.51 -12.41
N ASN A 689 -8.26 -6.35 -13.47
CA ASN A 689 -8.24 -7.82 -13.30
C ASN A 689 -7.03 -8.33 -12.49
N LYS A 690 -5.94 -7.57 -12.39
CA LYS A 690 -4.76 -7.88 -11.57
C LYS A 690 -5.00 -7.61 -10.07
N ASP A 691 -5.85 -6.65 -9.73
CA ASP A 691 -6.15 -6.29 -8.33
C ASP A 691 -7.05 -7.32 -7.63
N ARG A 692 -7.82 -8.11 -8.39
CA ARG A 692 -8.71 -9.14 -7.85
C ARG A 692 -8.00 -10.26 -7.10
N GLU A 693 -6.78 -10.60 -7.49
CA GLU A 693 -6.04 -11.74 -6.90
C GLU A 693 -5.23 -11.34 -5.66
N LYS A 694 -4.85 -10.05 -5.51
CA LYS A 694 -3.91 -9.61 -4.47
C LYS A 694 -4.50 -8.70 -3.38
N ALA A 695 -5.63 -8.06 -3.60
CA ALA A 695 -6.15 -7.04 -2.67
C ALA A 695 -6.96 -7.60 -1.48
N GLY A 696 -7.39 -8.85 -1.53
CA GLY A 696 -8.05 -9.55 -0.42
C GLY A 696 -7.40 -10.90 -0.20
N ILE A 697 -6.21 -10.92 0.42
CA ILE A 697 -5.54 -12.17 0.77
C ILE A 697 -6.28 -12.79 1.95
N ASP A 698 -6.74 -14.03 1.80
CA ASP A 698 -7.36 -14.81 2.86
C ASP A 698 -6.36 -15.01 4.02
N GLN A 699 -6.82 -14.92 5.25
CA GLN A 699 -6.00 -15.15 6.46
C GLN A 699 -5.29 -16.53 6.42
N GLU A 700 -5.87 -17.53 5.74
CA GLU A 700 -5.25 -18.83 5.52
C GLU A 700 -3.89 -18.74 4.79
N VAL A 701 -3.69 -17.74 3.93
CA VAL A 701 -2.38 -17.50 3.29
C VAL A 701 -1.34 -17.05 4.32
N ALA A 702 -1.72 -16.21 5.27
CA ALA A 702 -0.85 -15.80 6.37
C ALA A 702 -0.53 -16.99 7.29
N VAL A 703 -1.51 -17.87 7.53
CA VAL A 703 -1.32 -19.12 8.30
C VAL A 703 -0.35 -20.05 7.57
N THR A 704 -0.48 -20.21 6.27
CA THR A 704 0.44 -21.04 5.44
C THR A 704 1.87 -20.51 5.51
N ALA A 705 2.04 -19.19 5.32
CA ALA A 705 3.35 -18.54 5.45
C ALA A 705 3.95 -18.69 6.86
N LEU A 706 3.12 -18.62 7.89
CA LEU A 706 3.52 -18.86 9.28
C LEU A 706 4.12 -20.25 9.47
N PHE A 707 3.42 -21.29 8.99
CA PHE A 707 3.90 -22.67 9.11
C PHE A 707 5.18 -22.90 8.32
N GLU A 708 5.30 -22.34 7.12
CA GLU A 708 6.53 -22.40 6.33
C GLU A 708 7.72 -21.86 7.12
N LYS A 709 7.63 -20.66 7.69
CA LYS A 709 8.73 -20.05 8.46
C LYS A 709 9.00 -20.79 9.77
N TYR A 710 7.97 -21.32 10.41
CA TYR A 710 8.09 -22.15 11.60
C TYR A 710 8.86 -23.44 11.33
N GLU A 711 8.59 -24.16 10.24
CA GLU A 711 9.30 -25.38 9.85
C GLU A 711 10.77 -25.10 9.53
N VAL A 712 11.08 -23.97 8.90
CA VAL A 712 12.47 -23.55 8.68
C VAL A 712 13.20 -23.38 10.02
N LEU A 713 12.60 -22.71 11.00
CA LEU A 713 13.22 -22.55 12.33
C LEU A 713 13.35 -23.88 13.07
N LYS A 714 12.35 -24.75 13.00
CA LYS A 714 12.45 -26.12 13.56
C LYS A 714 13.60 -26.91 12.95
N SER A 715 13.80 -26.79 11.65
CA SER A 715 14.92 -27.46 10.98
C SER A 715 16.28 -26.89 11.40
N MET A 716 16.36 -25.58 11.69
CA MET A 716 17.59 -24.97 12.25
C MET A 716 17.93 -25.50 13.64
N PHE A 717 16.92 -25.92 14.41
CA PHE A 717 17.09 -26.55 15.73
C PHE A 717 17.09 -28.09 15.68
N HIS A 718 17.28 -28.68 14.50
CA HIS A 718 17.36 -30.15 14.40
C HIS A 718 18.46 -30.72 15.26
N GLY A 719 18.13 -31.72 16.08
CA GLY A 719 19.07 -32.35 17.03
C GLY A 719 19.30 -31.57 18.32
N PHE A 720 18.69 -30.41 18.52
CA PHE A 720 18.72 -29.63 19.74
C PHE A 720 17.38 -29.67 20.49
N ASN A 721 17.42 -30.08 21.77
CA ASN A 721 16.21 -30.18 22.58
C ASN A 721 16.01 -28.92 23.43
N TYR A 722 15.05 -28.09 23.06
CA TYR A 722 14.68 -26.88 23.78
C TYR A 722 13.38 -27.02 24.62
N SER A 723 12.83 -28.22 24.77
CA SER A 723 11.57 -28.45 25.50
C SER A 723 11.63 -28.03 26.98
N GLU A 724 12.82 -28.05 27.58
CA GLU A 724 13.05 -27.61 28.96
C GLU A 724 12.89 -26.06 29.13
N PHE A 725 12.94 -25.30 28.06
CA PHE A 725 12.61 -23.88 28.08
C PHE A 725 11.17 -23.65 28.56
N PHE A 726 10.25 -24.50 28.19
CA PHE A 726 8.81 -24.37 28.54
C PHE A 726 8.48 -24.97 29.90
N LYS A 727 9.17 -26.01 30.32
CA LYS A 727 8.85 -26.83 31.49
C LYS A 727 9.84 -26.70 32.65
N GLY A 728 11.03 -26.18 32.41
CA GLY A 728 12.12 -26.08 33.34
C GLY A 728 11.98 -24.98 34.41
N ALA A 729 12.72 -25.09 35.51
CA ALA A 729 12.88 -24.02 36.50
C ALA A 729 13.50 -22.76 35.85
N PRO A 730 13.28 -21.54 36.39
CA PRO A 730 13.77 -20.29 35.78
C PRO A 730 15.27 -20.29 35.44
N GLN A 731 16.12 -20.89 36.29
CA GLN A 731 17.54 -21.01 36.01
C GLN A 731 17.84 -21.91 34.81
N ARG A 732 17.10 -23.01 34.64
CA ARG A 732 17.26 -23.90 33.48
C ARG A 732 16.79 -23.28 32.20
N ARG A 733 15.71 -22.47 32.23
CA ARG A 733 15.25 -21.73 31.07
C ARG A 733 16.30 -20.77 30.52
N LEU A 734 16.99 -20.04 31.39
CA LEU A 734 18.11 -19.17 31.01
C LEU A 734 19.30 -19.94 30.43
N GLN A 735 19.62 -21.13 30.98
CA GLN A 735 20.65 -21.99 30.40
C GLN A 735 20.29 -22.49 29.02
N VAL A 736 19.04 -22.95 28.81
CA VAL A 736 18.56 -23.39 27.50
C VAL A 736 18.59 -22.25 26.49
N MET A 737 18.28 -21.00 26.88
CA MET A 737 18.45 -19.83 26.01
C MET A 737 19.92 -19.66 25.57
N ALA A 738 20.88 -19.71 26.49
CA ALA A 738 22.31 -19.60 26.16
C ALA A 738 22.76 -20.74 25.24
N GLU A 739 22.36 -21.98 25.55
CA GLU A 739 22.63 -23.16 24.74
C GLU A 739 22.04 -23.04 23.33
N SER A 740 20.82 -22.46 23.20
CA SER A 740 20.14 -22.20 21.94
C SER A 740 20.86 -21.16 21.09
N MET A 741 21.34 -20.09 21.73
CA MET A 741 22.15 -19.06 21.04
C MET A 741 23.44 -19.66 20.50
N GLU A 742 24.14 -20.46 21.32
CA GLU A 742 25.33 -21.15 20.89
C GLU A 742 25.05 -22.13 19.73
N HIS A 743 23.92 -22.83 19.76
CA HIS A 743 23.50 -23.71 18.67
C HIS A 743 23.31 -22.98 17.37
N VAL A 744 22.62 -21.83 17.39
CA VAL A 744 22.42 -20.97 16.22
C VAL A 744 23.75 -20.44 15.67
N LEU A 745 24.67 -20.02 16.56
CA LEU A 745 25.98 -19.46 16.18
C LEU A 745 26.94 -20.50 15.58
N LYS A 746 26.75 -21.78 15.86
CA LYS A 746 27.52 -22.86 15.24
C LYS A 746 27.21 -23.12 13.77
N VAL A 747 26.06 -22.70 13.31
CA VAL A 747 25.67 -22.86 11.90
C VAL A 747 26.31 -21.75 11.08
N LYS A 748 26.89 -22.08 9.94
CA LYS A 748 27.42 -21.05 9.02
C LYS A 748 26.33 -20.07 8.64
N ASP A 749 26.57 -18.77 8.84
CA ASP A 749 25.59 -17.67 8.63
C ASP A 749 24.31 -17.85 9.46
N GLY A 750 24.39 -18.64 10.54
CA GLY A 750 23.26 -19.05 11.35
C GLY A 750 22.57 -17.88 12.06
N LYS A 751 23.35 -16.89 12.52
CA LYS A 751 22.81 -15.71 13.20
C LYS A 751 21.93 -14.88 12.27
N GLU A 752 22.45 -14.45 11.12
CA GLU A 752 21.78 -13.60 10.17
C GLU A 752 20.52 -14.28 9.60
N ARG A 753 20.68 -15.55 9.24
CA ARG A 753 19.57 -16.37 8.73
C ARG A 753 18.48 -16.55 9.79
N PHE A 754 18.85 -16.86 11.03
CA PHE A 754 17.90 -17.01 12.14
C PHE A 754 17.14 -15.71 12.41
N MET A 755 17.86 -14.58 12.50
CA MET A 755 17.29 -13.25 12.73
C MET A 755 16.26 -12.89 11.65
N ALA A 756 16.59 -13.12 10.38
CA ALA A 756 15.70 -12.84 9.24
C ALA A 756 14.43 -13.71 9.28
N VAL A 757 14.58 -15.03 9.49
CA VAL A 757 13.44 -15.96 9.50
C VAL A 757 12.52 -15.71 10.70
N VAL A 758 13.08 -15.43 11.91
CA VAL A 758 12.25 -15.08 13.08
C VAL A 758 11.48 -13.78 12.85
N THR A 759 12.06 -12.80 12.17
CA THR A 759 11.33 -11.56 11.80
C THR A 759 10.15 -11.89 10.89
N GLN A 760 10.36 -12.68 9.83
CA GLN A 760 9.28 -13.11 8.92
C GLN A 760 8.22 -13.97 9.65
N LEU A 761 8.63 -14.86 10.53
CA LEU A 761 7.74 -15.66 11.38
C LEU A 761 6.85 -14.74 12.24
N SER A 762 7.44 -13.74 12.89
CA SER A 762 6.71 -12.80 13.74
C SER A 762 5.69 -11.98 12.94
N GLN A 763 6.05 -11.55 11.72
CA GLN A 763 5.15 -10.86 10.82
C GLN A 763 3.97 -11.74 10.36
N ALA A 764 4.27 -12.98 9.96
CA ALA A 764 3.25 -13.95 9.57
C ALA A 764 2.32 -14.30 10.74
N PHE A 765 2.87 -14.45 11.95
CA PHE A 765 2.11 -14.69 13.17
C PHE A 765 1.17 -13.52 13.49
N ALA A 766 1.64 -12.29 13.39
CA ALA A 766 0.83 -11.10 13.63
C ALA A 766 -0.39 -11.00 12.68
N LEU A 767 -0.26 -11.51 11.46
CA LEU A 767 -1.37 -11.58 10.50
C LEU A 767 -2.27 -12.79 10.72
N ALA A 768 -1.70 -13.93 11.13
CA ALA A 768 -2.42 -15.17 11.33
C ALA A 768 -3.25 -15.20 12.64
N VAL A 769 -2.86 -14.43 13.68
CA VAL A 769 -3.59 -14.35 14.95
C VAL A 769 -4.92 -13.59 14.74
N PRO A 770 -6.07 -14.11 15.30
CA PRO A 770 -6.17 -15.18 16.29
C PRO A 770 -6.55 -16.59 15.75
N HIS A 771 -6.09 -16.96 14.57
CA HIS A 771 -6.38 -18.29 14.01
C HIS A 771 -5.90 -19.42 14.93
N GLU A 772 -6.71 -20.48 15.16
CA GLU A 772 -6.41 -21.57 16.10
C GLU A 772 -5.04 -22.23 15.87
N LYS A 773 -4.70 -22.50 14.60
CA LYS A 773 -3.41 -23.10 14.23
C LYS A 773 -2.23 -22.19 14.56
N ALA A 774 -2.39 -20.88 14.40
CA ALA A 774 -1.34 -19.91 14.76
C ALA A 774 -1.14 -19.85 16.28
N LEU A 775 -2.24 -19.83 17.03
CA LEU A 775 -2.22 -19.81 18.49
C LEU A 775 -1.57 -21.07 19.09
N ALA A 776 -1.66 -22.23 18.42
CA ALA A 776 -0.98 -23.45 18.86
C ALA A 776 0.53 -23.34 18.83
N LEU A 777 1.10 -22.47 18.01
CA LEU A 777 2.55 -22.24 17.88
C LEU A 777 3.06 -21.08 18.77
N ARG A 778 2.19 -20.41 19.50
CA ARG A 778 2.49 -19.16 20.24
C ARG A 778 3.70 -19.29 21.16
N GLU A 779 3.78 -20.37 21.94
CA GLU A 779 4.88 -20.57 22.91
C GLU A 779 6.22 -20.77 22.19
N GLU A 780 6.25 -21.56 21.12
CA GLU A 780 7.49 -21.79 20.35
C GLU A 780 7.91 -20.53 19.58
N ILE A 781 6.98 -19.76 19.07
CA ILE A 781 7.26 -18.46 18.43
C ILE A 781 7.87 -17.49 19.44
N ALA A 782 7.31 -17.40 20.64
CA ALA A 782 7.84 -16.57 21.71
C ALA A 782 9.28 -17.00 22.14
N PHE A 783 9.55 -18.30 22.13
CA PHE A 783 10.89 -18.83 22.35
C PHE A 783 11.88 -18.35 21.28
N PHE A 784 11.55 -18.47 19.98
CA PHE A 784 12.42 -18.00 18.91
C PHE A 784 12.62 -16.48 18.94
N GLN A 785 11.58 -15.73 19.28
CA GLN A 785 11.68 -14.27 19.47
C GLN A 785 12.61 -13.90 20.64
N ALA A 786 12.55 -14.64 21.74
CA ALA A 786 13.43 -14.42 22.88
C ALA A 786 14.92 -14.68 22.53
N ILE A 787 15.22 -15.74 21.77
CA ILE A 787 16.58 -16.03 21.29
C ILE A 787 17.04 -14.95 20.32
N ARG A 788 16.18 -14.50 19.38
CA ARG A 788 16.50 -13.40 18.47
C ARG A 788 16.89 -12.14 19.24
N ALA A 789 16.10 -11.76 20.25
CA ALA A 789 16.36 -10.60 21.08
C ALA A 789 17.69 -10.74 21.87
N ALA A 790 18.00 -11.93 22.38
CA ALA A 790 19.24 -12.20 23.08
C ALA A 790 20.46 -12.15 22.14
N LEU A 791 20.35 -12.68 20.92
CA LEU A 791 21.40 -12.62 19.90
C LEU A 791 21.63 -11.17 19.40
N ALA A 792 20.58 -10.35 19.31
CA ALA A 792 20.71 -8.94 18.99
C ALA A 792 21.51 -8.18 20.09
N LYS A 793 21.26 -8.47 21.37
CA LYS A 793 21.98 -7.86 22.50
C LYS A 793 23.43 -8.26 22.59
N SER A 794 23.77 -9.51 22.23
CA SER A 794 25.15 -10.00 22.28
C SER A 794 26.07 -9.38 21.22
N ALA A 795 25.52 -8.62 20.27
CA ALA A 795 26.24 -8.12 19.09
C ALA A 795 26.78 -6.69 19.21
N GLY A 796 26.58 -5.99 20.31
CA GLY A 796 27.20 -4.68 20.47
C GLY A 796 26.63 -3.80 21.59
N ALA A 797 27.52 -3.38 22.45
CA ALA A 797 27.21 -2.44 23.54
C ALA A 797 27.22 -0.94 23.15
N ASP A 798 27.34 -0.62 21.85
CA ASP A 798 27.52 0.74 21.38
C ASP A 798 26.59 1.09 20.19
N GLY A 799 25.31 1.41 20.48
CA GLY A 799 24.42 1.99 19.49
C GLY A 799 23.06 2.43 20.04
N PRO A 800 22.44 3.46 19.49
CA PRO A 800 21.16 4.03 19.97
C PRO A 800 19.94 3.10 19.86
N ASP A 801 20.06 1.93 19.23
CA ASP A 801 18.99 0.92 19.09
C ASP A 801 18.73 0.08 20.36
N VAL A 802 19.56 0.17 21.38
CA VAL A 802 19.46 -0.63 22.64
C VAL A 802 18.18 -0.34 23.44
N LYS A 803 17.54 0.81 23.25
CA LYS A 803 16.26 1.15 23.91
C LYS A 803 15.03 0.48 23.29
N LYS A 804 15.09 0.12 22.00
CA LYS A 804 13.97 -0.53 21.28
C LYS A 804 13.87 -2.03 21.62
N ASP A 805 15.00 -2.71 21.74
CA ASP A 805 15.05 -4.15 22.04
C ASP A 805 14.58 -4.52 23.47
N ARG A 806 14.66 -3.58 24.42
CA ARG A 806 14.20 -3.82 25.79
C ARG A 806 12.69 -3.98 25.91
N LEU A 807 11.92 -3.24 25.10
CA LEU A 807 10.45 -3.35 25.03
C LEU A 807 9.99 -4.65 24.35
N GLU A 808 10.72 -5.12 23.34
CA GLU A 808 10.42 -6.40 22.66
C GLU A 808 10.70 -7.62 23.57
N VAL A 809 11.73 -7.55 24.42
CA VAL A 809 12.04 -8.63 25.38
C VAL A 809 11.06 -8.65 26.54
N GLU A 810 10.61 -7.51 27.05
CA GLU A 810 9.55 -7.43 28.05
C GLU A 810 8.22 -7.96 27.51
N SER A 811 7.89 -7.68 26.24
CA SER A 811 6.71 -8.22 25.57
C SER A 811 6.79 -9.74 25.41
N ALA A 812 7.93 -10.28 24.99
CA ALA A 812 8.14 -11.72 24.85
C ALA A 812 8.04 -12.46 26.22
N ILE A 813 8.57 -11.87 27.29
CA ILE A 813 8.49 -12.42 28.65
C ILE A 813 7.05 -12.37 29.19
N GLN A 814 6.30 -11.29 28.94
CA GLN A 814 4.89 -11.17 29.31
C GLN A 814 4.00 -12.19 28.58
N GLN A 815 4.31 -12.52 27.32
CA GLN A 815 3.60 -13.56 26.54
C GLN A 815 3.79 -14.97 27.12
N ILE A 816 4.93 -15.25 27.73
CA ILE A 816 5.21 -16.55 28.37
C ILE A 816 4.42 -16.72 29.68
N VAL A 817 4.04 -15.64 30.35
CA VAL A 817 3.40 -15.66 31.68
C VAL A 817 1.87 -15.72 31.60
N SER A 818 1.22 -15.27 30.50
CA SER A 818 -0.24 -15.31 30.38
C SER A 818 -0.74 -16.70 29.94
N LYS A 819 -1.24 -17.47 30.91
CA LYS A 819 -1.88 -18.78 30.69
C LYS A 819 -3.21 -18.68 29.96
N ALA A 820 -3.43 -19.67 29.08
CA ALA A 820 -4.61 -19.93 28.29
C ALA A 820 -5.95 -19.77 29.02
N ILE A 821 -6.88 -19.07 28.35
CA ILE A 821 -8.32 -19.18 28.66
C ILE A 821 -8.99 -19.58 27.35
N SER A 822 -9.70 -20.72 27.38
CA SER A 822 -10.56 -21.20 26.31
C SER A 822 -11.79 -20.32 26.19
N SER A 823 -12.20 -19.96 24.99
CA SER A 823 -13.48 -19.26 24.76
C SER A 823 -14.33 -20.02 23.75
N ASP A 824 -15.45 -20.56 24.24
CA ASP A 824 -16.57 -21.00 23.39
C ASP A 824 -17.50 -19.79 23.20
N GLY A 825 -17.61 -19.25 21.98
CA GLY A 825 -18.59 -18.16 21.82
C GLY A 825 -18.76 -17.49 20.47
N VAL A 826 -17.74 -17.42 19.60
CA VAL A 826 -17.91 -16.95 18.21
C VAL A 826 -17.46 -18.05 17.27
N VAL A 827 -18.35 -18.45 16.37
CA VAL A 827 -18.15 -19.59 15.49
C VAL A 827 -17.78 -19.09 14.11
N ASP A 828 -16.67 -19.60 13.59
CA ASP A 828 -16.34 -19.51 12.16
C ASP A 828 -17.52 -20.07 11.35
N ILE A 829 -18.04 -19.29 10.38
CA ILE A 829 -19.23 -19.66 9.58
C ILE A 829 -19.06 -21.01 8.93
N PHE A 830 -17.87 -21.32 8.47
CA PHE A 830 -17.60 -22.58 7.77
C PHE A 830 -17.64 -23.77 8.70
N LYS A 831 -17.27 -23.62 9.97
CA LYS A 831 -17.44 -24.64 11.02
C LYS A 831 -18.89 -24.77 11.49
N ALA A 832 -19.65 -23.67 11.54
CA ALA A 832 -21.00 -23.63 12.10
C ALA A 832 -22.07 -24.21 11.16
N THR A 833 -21.86 -24.17 9.85
CA THR A 833 -22.81 -24.66 8.84
C THR A 833 -22.56 -26.11 8.43
N GLY A 834 -21.49 -26.73 8.95
CA GLY A 834 -21.10 -28.08 8.52
C GLY A 834 -20.62 -28.11 7.06
N LEU A 835 -20.50 -26.96 6.42
CA LEU A 835 -19.94 -26.79 5.09
C LEU A 835 -18.42 -26.80 5.23
N LYS A 836 -17.80 -27.84 4.76
CA LYS A 836 -16.41 -27.80 4.30
C LYS A 836 -16.37 -26.70 3.26
N LYS A 837 -15.45 -25.72 3.37
CA LYS A 837 -15.25 -24.53 2.51
C LYS A 837 -16.41 -24.22 1.57
N PRO A 838 -16.84 -22.98 1.32
CA PRO A 838 -17.87 -22.77 0.33
C PRO A 838 -17.32 -23.31 -1.00
N ASP A 839 -17.62 -24.56 -1.31
CA ASP A 839 -17.96 -24.91 -2.65
C ASP A 839 -19.14 -23.99 -2.95
N ILE A 840 -18.84 -22.83 -3.50
CA ILE A 840 -19.82 -22.17 -4.34
C ILE A 840 -19.97 -23.18 -5.48
N SER A 841 -20.89 -24.13 -5.28
CA SER A 841 -21.19 -25.11 -6.31
C SER A 841 -21.96 -24.34 -7.39
N ILE A 842 -21.18 -23.57 -8.14
CA ILE A 842 -21.51 -22.97 -9.45
C ILE A 842 -22.05 -24.07 -10.39
N LEU A 843 -21.87 -25.30 -9.98
CA LEU A 843 -22.26 -26.51 -10.69
C LEU A 843 -23.49 -27.21 -10.05
N SER A 844 -24.28 -26.52 -9.19
CA SER A 844 -25.51 -27.10 -8.66
C SER A 844 -26.54 -27.33 -9.79
N ASP A 845 -27.36 -28.36 -9.64
CA ASP A 845 -28.38 -28.69 -10.67
C ASP A 845 -29.37 -27.54 -10.84
N GLU A 846 -29.75 -26.84 -9.72
CA GLU A 846 -30.64 -25.67 -9.74
C GLU A 846 -30.04 -24.52 -10.54
N PHE A 847 -28.77 -24.22 -10.36
CA PHE A 847 -28.07 -23.17 -11.11
C PHE A 847 -27.93 -23.52 -12.61
N LEU A 848 -27.63 -24.77 -12.94
CA LEU A 848 -27.51 -25.20 -14.34
C LEU A 848 -28.87 -25.18 -15.08
N GLU A 849 -29.98 -25.45 -14.37
CA GLU A 849 -31.33 -25.29 -14.92
C GLU A 849 -31.73 -23.84 -15.07
N GLU A 850 -31.32 -22.94 -14.15
CA GLU A 850 -31.52 -21.50 -14.27
C GLU A 850 -30.78 -20.94 -15.50
N ILE A 851 -29.54 -21.33 -15.73
CA ILE A 851 -28.75 -20.98 -16.93
C ILE A 851 -29.45 -21.51 -18.20
N ARG A 852 -29.94 -22.74 -18.18
CA ARG A 852 -30.69 -23.31 -19.30
C ARG A 852 -31.96 -22.52 -19.61
N GLY A 853 -32.67 -22.00 -18.60
CA GLY A 853 -33.88 -21.19 -18.70
C GLY A 853 -33.67 -19.74 -19.10
N MET A 854 -32.44 -19.20 -19.09
CA MET A 854 -32.20 -17.81 -19.42
C MET A 854 -32.66 -17.41 -20.83
N PRO A 855 -33.39 -16.30 -20.99
CA PRO A 855 -33.88 -15.84 -22.30
C PRO A 855 -32.75 -15.40 -23.24
N TYR A 856 -31.64 -14.87 -22.70
CA TYR A 856 -30.49 -14.38 -23.45
C TYR A 856 -29.40 -15.44 -23.56
N LYS A 857 -29.47 -16.32 -24.56
CA LYS A 857 -28.58 -17.49 -24.71
C LYS A 857 -27.11 -17.14 -24.85
N ASN A 858 -26.76 -16.05 -25.55
CA ASN A 858 -25.35 -15.63 -25.67
C ASN A 858 -24.77 -15.13 -24.33
N LEU A 859 -25.59 -14.46 -23.51
CA LEU A 859 -25.19 -14.04 -22.18
C LEU A 859 -25.04 -15.24 -21.23
N ALA A 860 -25.97 -16.20 -21.31
CA ALA A 860 -25.90 -17.45 -20.56
C ALA A 860 -24.64 -18.26 -20.90
N LEU A 861 -24.28 -18.31 -22.19
CA LEU A 861 -23.06 -18.97 -22.67
C LEU A 861 -21.79 -18.30 -22.15
N GLU A 862 -21.67 -16.99 -22.25
CA GLU A 862 -20.51 -16.26 -21.73
C GLU A 862 -20.37 -16.36 -20.20
N LEU A 863 -21.48 -16.37 -19.48
CA LEU A 863 -21.51 -16.59 -18.03
C LEU A 863 -20.98 -17.99 -17.69
N LEU A 864 -21.53 -19.02 -18.33
CA LEU A 864 -21.16 -20.41 -18.07
C LEU A 864 -19.71 -20.69 -18.48
N LYS A 865 -19.23 -20.17 -19.60
CA LYS A 865 -17.85 -20.23 -20.05
C LYS A 865 -16.89 -19.62 -19.01
N LYS A 866 -17.22 -18.42 -18.49
CA LYS A 866 -16.42 -17.74 -17.46
C LYS A 866 -16.33 -18.56 -16.18
N LEU A 867 -17.45 -19.13 -15.74
CA LEU A 867 -17.53 -19.92 -14.50
C LEU A 867 -16.76 -21.24 -14.63
N LEU A 868 -16.93 -21.94 -15.74
CA LEU A 868 -16.20 -23.19 -16.00
C LEU A 868 -14.69 -22.94 -16.13
N SER A 869 -14.27 -21.87 -16.80
CA SER A 869 -12.86 -21.50 -16.88
C SER A 869 -12.24 -21.21 -15.52
N GLN A 870 -12.99 -20.57 -14.61
CA GLN A 870 -12.54 -20.31 -13.24
C GLN A 870 -12.42 -21.59 -12.43
N GLU A 871 -13.40 -22.49 -12.54
CA GLU A 871 -13.40 -23.77 -11.84
C GLU A 871 -12.27 -24.70 -12.34
N ILE A 872 -12.01 -24.73 -13.65
CA ILE A 872 -10.87 -25.46 -14.23
C ILE A 872 -9.54 -24.92 -13.68
N LYS A 873 -9.36 -23.60 -13.61
CA LYS A 873 -8.16 -22.98 -13.06
C LYS A 873 -7.96 -23.26 -11.56
N LEU A 874 -9.03 -23.33 -10.79
CA LEU A 874 -8.96 -23.73 -9.39
C LEU A 874 -8.48 -25.17 -9.23
N ARG A 875 -8.94 -26.06 -10.12
CA ARG A 875 -8.54 -27.49 -10.14
C ARG A 875 -7.14 -27.71 -10.69
N GLU A 876 -6.64 -26.84 -11.57
CA GLU A 876 -5.26 -26.85 -12.06
C GLU A 876 -4.22 -26.87 -10.93
N ARG A 877 -4.56 -26.33 -9.77
CA ARG A 877 -3.67 -26.33 -8.61
C ARG A 877 -3.46 -27.70 -7.96
N LYS A 878 -4.39 -28.66 -8.15
CA LYS A 878 -4.33 -29.99 -7.52
C LYS A 878 -4.41 -31.16 -8.49
N PHE A 879 -5.13 -31.03 -9.59
CA PHE A 879 -5.47 -32.11 -10.50
C PHE A 879 -5.04 -31.79 -11.94
N LEU A 880 -3.78 -32.03 -12.24
CA LEU A 880 -3.18 -31.69 -13.54
C LEU A 880 -3.89 -32.34 -14.72
N VAL A 881 -4.17 -33.65 -14.61
CA VAL A 881 -4.74 -34.44 -15.71
C VAL A 881 -6.19 -34.09 -15.97
N GLN A 882 -7.02 -34.02 -14.91
CA GLN A 882 -8.43 -33.65 -15.03
C GLN A 882 -8.58 -32.24 -15.58
N SER A 883 -7.78 -31.27 -15.08
CA SER A 883 -7.85 -29.88 -15.51
C SER A 883 -7.47 -29.70 -16.98
N ARG A 884 -6.46 -30.41 -17.47
CA ARG A 884 -6.09 -30.41 -18.90
C ARG A 884 -7.22 -30.95 -19.75
N SER A 885 -7.84 -32.09 -19.37
CA SER A 885 -8.97 -32.67 -20.09
C SER A 885 -10.17 -31.73 -20.14
N PHE A 886 -10.55 -31.13 -19.00
CA PHE A 886 -11.67 -30.19 -18.94
C PHE A 886 -11.41 -28.89 -19.70
N ALA A 887 -10.17 -28.40 -19.71
CA ALA A 887 -9.78 -27.22 -20.47
C ALA A 887 -9.90 -27.47 -21.99
N GLU A 888 -9.44 -28.64 -22.47
CA GLU A 888 -9.56 -29.07 -23.88
C GLU A 888 -11.03 -29.20 -24.31
N MET A 889 -11.89 -29.77 -23.45
CA MET A 889 -13.32 -29.93 -23.73
C MET A 889 -14.04 -28.59 -23.79
N LEU A 890 -13.71 -27.66 -22.88
CA LEU A 890 -14.25 -26.31 -22.87
C LEU A 890 -13.81 -25.53 -24.12
N GLU A 891 -12.53 -25.61 -24.46
CA GLU A 891 -11.98 -24.92 -25.63
C GLU A 891 -12.58 -25.46 -26.95
N LYS A 892 -12.78 -26.76 -27.04
CA LYS A 892 -13.46 -27.40 -28.19
C LYS A 892 -14.88 -26.86 -28.34
N SER A 893 -15.67 -26.84 -27.27
CA SER A 893 -17.04 -26.31 -27.27
C SER A 893 -17.10 -24.83 -27.67
N VAL A 894 -16.17 -24.02 -27.21
CA VAL A 894 -16.07 -22.61 -27.57
C VAL A 894 -15.65 -22.40 -29.02
N ARG A 895 -14.71 -23.21 -29.53
CA ARG A 895 -14.27 -23.19 -30.94
C ARG A 895 -15.40 -23.55 -31.90
N GLU A 896 -16.20 -24.59 -31.60
CA GLU A 896 -17.36 -24.99 -32.39
C GLU A 896 -18.41 -23.88 -32.46
N TYR A 897 -18.63 -23.13 -31.41
CA TYR A 897 -19.48 -21.98 -31.41
C TYR A 897 -18.96 -20.82 -32.28
N HIS A 898 -17.68 -20.44 -32.11
CA HIS A 898 -17.08 -19.34 -32.89
C HIS A 898 -17.05 -19.64 -34.39
N ASN A 899 -16.90 -20.90 -34.75
CA ASN A 899 -16.95 -21.35 -36.13
C ASN A 899 -18.38 -21.50 -36.70
N ARG A 900 -19.42 -21.10 -35.92
CA ARG A 900 -20.84 -21.21 -36.26
C ARG A 900 -21.27 -22.64 -36.66
N THR A 901 -20.60 -23.65 -36.13
CA THR A 901 -20.91 -25.07 -36.43
C THR A 901 -22.09 -25.58 -35.59
N ILE A 902 -22.33 -24.94 -34.44
CA ILE A 902 -23.44 -25.24 -33.51
C ILE A 902 -24.07 -23.97 -32.95
N GLU A 903 -25.36 -24.04 -32.61
CA GLU A 903 -26.10 -22.93 -32.01
C GLU A 903 -25.77 -22.75 -30.54
N ALA A 904 -25.95 -21.50 -30.02
CA ALA A 904 -25.65 -21.16 -28.62
C ALA A 904 -26.33 -22.10 -27.61
N ALA A 905 -27.54 -22.53 -27.88
CA ALA A 905 -28.26 -23.48 -27.04
C ALA A 905 -27.56 -24.84 -26.94
N GLN A 906 -27.01 -25.36 -28.03
CA GLN A 906 -26.28 -26.63 -28.07
C GLN A 906 -24.94 -26.52 -27.31
N VAL A 907 -24.28 -25.39 -27.40
CA VAL A 907 -23.03 -25.12 -26.65
C VAL A 907 -23.30 -25.06 -25.15
N ILE A 908 -24.39 -24.38 -24.73
CA ILE A 908 -24.83 -24.35 -23.35
C ILE A 908 -25.05 -25.76 -22.81
N GLU A 909 -25.73 -26.64 -23.59
CA GLU A 909 -25.94 -28.03 -23.20
C GLU A 909 -24.63 -28.83 -23.10
N ALA A 910 -23.66 -28.57 -24.00
CA ALA A 910 -22.33 -29.17 -23.92
C ALA A 910 -21.56 -28.71 -22.68
N MET A 911 -21.64 -27.43 -22.35
CA MET A 911 -21.02 -26.85 -21.16
C MET A 911 -21.71 -27.30 -19.87
N ILE A 912 -23.03 -27.50 -19.86
CA ILE A 912 -23.76 -28.08 -18.72
C ILE A 912 -23.33 -29.54 -18.50
N ARG A 913 -23.14 -30.31 -19.57
CA ARG A 913 -22.57 -31.65 -19.44
C ARG A 913 -21.18 -31.65 -18.87
N LEU A 914 -20.31 -30.75 -19.34
CA LEU A 914 -18.98 -30.58 -18.81
C LEU A 914 -19.00 -30.23 -17.31
N ALA A 915 -19.90 -29.34 -16.90
CA ALA A 915 -20.10 -28.97 -15.49
C ALA A 915 -20.49 -30.19 -14.63
N LYS A 916 -21.39 -31.05 -15.15
CA LYS A 916 -21.80 -32.28 -14.45
C LYS A 916 -20.64 -33.29 -14.36
N GLU A 917 -19.88 -33.48 -15.42
CA GLU A 917 -18.69 -34.35 -15.44
C GLU A 917 -17.62 -33.85 -14.45
N MET A 918 -17.40 -32.54 -14.36
CA MET A 918 -16.50 -31.96 -13.38
C MET A 918 -16.96 -32.22 -11.94
N ARG A 919 -18.25 -32.13 -11.68
CA ARG A 919 -18.84 -32.43 -10.35
C ARG A 919 -18.74 -33.93 -10.01
N GLU A 920 -18.96 -34.82 -10.97
CA GLU A 920 -18.82 -36.25 -10.76
C GLU A 920 -17.36 -36.67 -10.53
N ALA A 921 -16.42 -36.05 -11.23
CA ALA A 921 -15.00 -36.26 -11.01
C ALA A 921 -14.58 -35.88 -9.56
N HIS A 922 -15.17 -34.83 -9.00
CA HIS A 922 -14.90 -34.45 -7.59
C HIS A 922 -15.40 -35.53 -6.60
N ARG A 923 -16.57 -36.15 -6.88
CA ARG A 923 -17.14 -37.20 -6.01
C ARG A 923 -16.51 -38.59 -6.21
N ARG A 924 -15.67 -38.73 -7.26
CA ARG A 924 -15.04 -40.04 -7.61
C ARG A 924 -14.08 -40.49 -6.51
N GLY A 925 -13.29 -39.58 -5.92
CA GLY A 925 -12.37 -39.88 -4.82
C GLY A 925 -13.08 -40.48 -3.61
N GLU A 926 -14.20 -39.88 -3.22
CA GLU A 926 -15.02 -40.37 -2.10
C GLU A 926 -15.53 -41.79 -2.33
N LYS A 927 -16.00 -42.06 -3.55
CA LYS A 927 -16.49 -43.40 -3.92
C LYS A 927 -15.38 -44.44 -3.94
N MET A 928 -14.14 -44.07 -4.28
CA MET A 928 -12.98 -44.97 -4.38
C MET A 928 -12.22 -45.08 -3.04
N GLY A 929 -12.58 -44.30 -2.01
CA GLY A 929 -11.89 -44.30 -0.74
C GLY A 929 -10.44 -43.77 -0.84
N LEU A 930 -10.22 -42.85 -1.78
CA LEU A 930 -8.94 -42.17 -2.01
C LEU A 930 -9.00 -40.72 -1.49
N GLY A 931 -7.95 -40.29 -0.84
CA GLY A 931 -7.75 -38.87 -0.53
C GLY A 931 -7.49 -38.01 -1.79
N GLU A 932 -7.61 -36.70 -1.71
CA GLU A 932 -7.43 -35.80 -2.88
C GLU A 932 -6.07 -36.00 -3.56
N ASP A 933 -4.98 -36.09 -2.79
CA ASP A 933 -3.62 -36.31 -3.32
C ASP A 933 -3.49 -37.69 -3.96
N GLU A 934 -4.09 -38.72 -3.34
CA GLU A 934 -4.09 -40.09 -3.87
C GLU A 934 -4.90 -40.18 -5.17
N LEU A 935 -6.03 -39.47 -5.26
CA LEU A 935 -6.82 -39.38 -6.47
C LEU A 935 -6.06 -38.70 -7.61
N ALA A 936 -5.33 -37.63 -7.32
CA ALA A 936 -4.55 -36.92 -8.32
C ALA A 936 -3.41 -37.75 -8.90
N PHE A 937 -2.75 -38.57 -8.08
CA PHE A 937 -1.78 -39.57 -8.59
C PHE A 937 -2.44 -40.75 -9.29
N TYR A 938 -3.60 -41.20 -8.84
CA TYR A 938 -4.38 -42.24 -9.53
C TYR A 938 -4.73 -41.80 -10.96
N ASP A 939 -5.23 -40.58 -11.13
CA ASP A 939 -5.54 -40.01 -12.46
C ASP A 939 -4.29 -39.88 -13.34
N ALA A 940 -3.15 -39.55 -12.75
CA ALA A 940 -1.87 -39.49 -13.47
C ALA A 940 -1.43 -40.89 -14.00
N LEU A 941 -1.79 -41.94 -13.30
CA LEU A 941 -1.53 -43.34 -13.69
C LEU A 941 -2.56 -43.87 -14.68
N GLU A 942 -3.82 -43.49 -14.54
CA GLU A 942 -4.95 -43.93 -15.38
C GLU A 942 -4.88 -43.42 -16.83
N VAL A 943 -4.11 -42.36 -17.10
CA VAL A 943 -3.85 -41.86 -18.48
C VAL A 943 -3.36 -42.98 -19.44
N ASN A 944 -2.94 -44.10 -18.88
CA ASN A 944 -2.50 -45.27 -19.64
C ASN A 944 -3.57 -46.35 -19.67
N ASP A 945 -4.31 -46.42 -20.76
CA ASP A 945 -5.35 -47.46 -20.97
C ASP A 945 -4.87 -48.91 -20.83
N SER A 946 -3.60 -49.19 -21.13
CA SER A 946 -3.01 -50.52 -20.96
C SER A 946 -2.84 -50.86 -19.47
N ALA A 947 -2.46 -49.89 -18.64
CA ALA A 947 -2.29 -50.08 -17.20
C ALA A 947 -3.62 -50.37 -16.50
N VAL A 948 -4.71 -49.72 -16.91
CA VAL A 948 -6.06 -49.99 -16.38
C VAL A 948 -6.51 -51.41 -16.73
N LYS A 949 -6.25 -51.83 -17.96
CA LYS A 949 -6.65 -53.17 -18.45
C LYS A 949 -5.83 -54.31 -17.82
N GLU A 950 -4.53 -54.11 -17.60
CA GLU A 950 -3.62 -55.15 -17.11
C GLU A 950 -3.58 -55.24 -15.58
N LEU A 951 -3.61 -54.09 -14.87
CA LEU A 951 -3.44 -54.07 -13.41
C LEU A 951 -4.76 -53.97 -12.64
N GLY A 952 -5.79 -53.39 -13.24
CA GLY A 952 -7.09 -53.12 -12.61
C GLY A 952 -7.04 -51.99 -11.54
N ASP A 953 -8.24 -51.46 -11.22
CA ASP A 953 -8.37 -50.27 -10.35
C ASP A 953 -7.75 -50.42 -8.94
N LYS A 954 -7.86 -51.59 -8.33
CA LYS A 954 -7.34 -51.82 -6.95
C LYS A 954 -5.82 -51.71 -6.92
N THR A 955 -5.12 -52.17 -7.93
CA THR A 955 -3.64 -52.10 -8.00
C THR A 955 -3.20 -50.66 -8.25
N LEU A 956 -3.89 -49.94 -9.14
CA LEU A 956 -3.61 -48.52 -9.42
C LEU A 956 -3.86 -47.63 -8.17
N GLN A 957 -4.90 -47.93 -7.40
CA GLN A 957 -5.15 -47.26 -6.09
C GLN A 957 -4.02 -47.51 -5.09
N ALA A 958 -3.51 -48.74 -5.01
CA ALA A 958 -2.39 -49.09 -4.16
C ALA A 958 -1.11 -48.33 -4.58
N ILE A 959 -0.84 -48.29 -5.89
CA ILE A 959 0.30 -47.52 -6.43
C ILE A 959 0.15 -46.04 -6.13
N ALA A 960 -1.05 -45.46 -6.23
CA ALA A 960 -1.31 -44.04 -5.93
C ALA A 960 -1.04 -43.73 -4.48
N ARG A 961 -1.46 -44.58 -3.52
CA ARG A 961 -1.14 -44.40 -2.08
C ARG A 961 0.35 -44.48 -1.78
N ASP A 962 1.02 -45.47 -2.39
CA ASP A 962 2.48 -45.61 -2.24
C ASP A 962 3.22 -44.41 -2.84
N LEU A 963 2.75 -43.83 -3.94
CA LEU A 963 3.29 -42.61 -4.55
C LEU A 963 3.21 -41.41 -3.63
N VAL A 964 2.06 -41.17 -2.98
CA VAL A 964 1.89 -40.08 -2.00
C VAL A 964 2.92 -40.22 -0.89
N GLN A 965 3.11 -41.42 -0.36
CA GLN A 965 4.11 -41.67 0.70
C GLN A 965 5.54 -41.45 0.22
N ILE A 966 5.91 -41.97 -0.97
CA ILE A 966 7.25 -41.79 -1.51
C ILE A 966 7.54 -40.31 -1.78
N VAL A 967 6.62 -39.59 -2.37
CA VAL A 967 6.82 -38.18 -2.68
C VAL A 967 6.94 -37.38 -1.38
N ARG A 968 6.05 -37.56 -0.40
CA ARG A 968 6.12 -36.88 0.91
C ARG A 968 7.41 -37.15 1.68
N GLN A 969 7.94 -38.35 1.62
CA GLN A 969 9.18 -38.72 2.34
C GLN A 969 10.46 -38.21 1.66
N ASN A 970 10.43 -37.94 0.36
CA ASN A 970 11.60 -37.60 -0.44
C ASN A 970 11.57 -36.17 -1.01
N THR A 971 10.54 -35.38 -0.73
CA THR A 971 10.50 -33.96 -1.08
C THR A 971 11.12 -33.14 0.03
N THR A 972 12.09 -32.29 -0.32
CA THR A 972 12.72 -31.26 0.54
C THR A 972 12.25 -29.90 0.05
N ILE A 973 12.34 -28.85 0.84
CA ILE A 973 11.87 -27.48 0.53
C ILE A 973 12.34 -26.97 -0.86
N ASP A 974 13.51 -27.45 -1.34
CA ASP A 974 14.11 -27.02 -2.62
C ASP A 974 14.00 -28.09 -3.73
N TRP A 975 13.17 -29.11 -3.57
CA TRP A 975 13.19 -30.27 -4.49
C TRP A 975 12.77 -29.93 -5.92
N THR A 976 11.92 -28.95 -6.12
CA THR A 976 11.49 -28.50 -7.46
C THR A 976 12.61 -27.82 -8.26
N VAL A 977 13.63 -27.31 -7.57
CA VAL A 977 14.77 -26.60 -8.15
C VAL A 977 16.02 -27.48 -8.23
N LYS A 978 16.18 -28.48 -7.33
CA LYS A 978 17.36 -29.34 -7.29
C LYS A 978 17.21 -30.55 -8.20
N GLU A 979 17.93 -30.55 -9.32
CA GLU A 979 17.96 -31.64 -10.32
C GLU A 979 18.31 -33.02 -9.70
N SER A 980 19.16 -33.05 -8.68
CA SER A 980 19.55 -34.29 -7.98
C SER A 980 18.38 -34.92 -7.22
N VAL A 981 17.49 -34.12 -6.62
CA VAL A 981 16.31 -34.63 -5.90
C VAL A 981 15.25 -35.09 -6.89
N ARG A 982 15.06 -34.35 -7.97
CA ARG A 982 14.15 -34.76 -9.10
C ARG A 982 14.61 -36.05 -9.72
N ALA A 983 15.91 -36.23 -9.95
CA ALA A 983 16.48 -37.48 -10.49
C ALA A 983 16.28 -38.65 -9.52
N ASN A 984 16.44 -38.46 -8.22
CA ASN A 984 16.15 -39.46 -7.20
C ASN A 984 14.67 -39.87 -7.19
N LEU A 985 13.76 -38.89 -7.20
CA LEU A 985 12.32 -39.13 -7.27
C LEU A 985 11.93 -39.88 -8.55
N ARG A 986 12.49 -39.53 -9.74
CA ARG A 986 12.28 -40.29 -10.98
C ARG A 986 12.66 -41.75 -10.81
N ARG A 987 13.81 -42.00 -10.16
CA ARG A 987 14.29 -43.38 -9.91
C ARG A 987 13.37 -44.15 -8.97
N LEU A 988 12.91 -43.52 -7.90
CA LEU A 988 11.99 -44.12 -6.93
C LEU A 988 10.63 -44.41 -7.52
N ILE A 989 10.05 -43.48 -8.29
CA ILE A 989 8.79 -43.67 -8.99
C ILE A 989 8.90 -44.81 -10.00
N LYS A 990 9.95 -44.82 -10.83
CA LYS A 990 10.18 -45.89 -11.80
C LYS A 990 10.32 -47.26 -11.12
N ARG A 991 11.02 -47.30 -9.95
CA ARG A 991 11.18 -48.54 -9.19
C ARG A 991 9.84 -49.00 -8.58
N LEU A 992 9.01 -48.10 -8.11
CA LEU A 992 7.67 -48.43 -7.62
C LEU A 992 6.77 -48.97 -8.72
N LEU A 993 6.71 -48.30 -9.88
CA LEU A 993 5.93 -48.77 -11.04
C LEU A 993 6.35 -50.18 -11.49
N ASN A 994 7.68 -50.44 -11.55
CA ASN A 994 8.21 -51.76 -11.86
C ASN A 994 7.82 -52.81 -10.82
N LYS A 995 7.85 -52.46 -9.51
CA LYS A 995 7.48 -53.39 -8.43
C LYS A 995 6.04 -53.87 -8.54
N HIS A 996 5.14 -53.00 -9.01
CA HIS A 996 3.73 -53.34 -9.18
C HIS A 996 3.38 -53.83 -10.59
N GLY A 997 4.40 -54.07 -11.47
CA GLY A 997 4.19 -54.58 -12.80
C GLY A 997 3.55 -53.62 -13.78
N TYR A 998 3.70 -52.30 -13.59
CA TYR A 998 3.17 -51.29 -14.49
C TYR A 998 3.75 -51.45 -15.90
N PRO A 999 2.93 -51.46 -16.98
CA PRO A 999 3.39 -51.77 -18.34
C PRO A 999 4.57 -50.91 -18.80
N PRO A 1000 5.64 -51.53 -19.37
CA PRO A 1000 6.90 -50.82 -19.67
C PRO A 1000 6.79 -49.88 -20.89
N ASP A 1001 5.85 -50.11 -21.78
CA ASP A 1001 5.64 -49.37 -23.03
C ASP A 1001 5.28 -47.91 -22.85
N LYS A 1002 4.69 -47.57 -21.71
CA LYS A 1002 4.29 -46.17 -21.36
C LYS A 1002 4.79 -45.70 -20.01
N GLN A 1003 5.74 -46.44 -19.39
CA GLN A 1003 6.31 -46.04 -18.07
C GLN A 1003 6.96 -44.68 -18.06
N GLU A 1004 7.64 -44.28 -19.13
CA GLU A 1004 8.29 -42.95 -19.18
C GLU A 1004 7.27 -41.83 -19.17
N LYS A 1005 6.16 -41.99 -19.88
CA LYS A 1005 5.06 -41.03 -19.90
C LYS A 1005 4.39 -40.93 -18.52
N ALA A 1006 4.12 -42.07 -17.88
CA ALA A 1006 3.55 -42.12 -16.53
C ALA A 1006 4.49 -41.50 -15.51
N VAL A 1007 5.78 -41.81 -15.54
CA VAL A 1007 6.79 -41.21 -14.65
C VAL A 1007 6.83 -39.69 -14.82
N LYS A 1008 6.75 -39.19 -16.05
CA LYS A 1008 6.73 -37.75 -16.33
C LYS A 1008 5.46 -37.11 -15.78
N THR A 1009 4.29 -37.66 -16.03
CA THR A 1009 3.00 -37.15 -15.56
C THR A 1009 2.90 -37.16 -14.02
N VAL A 1010 3.37 -38.27 -13.39
CA VAL A 1010 3.44 -38.38 -11.93
C VAL A 1010 4.39 -37.34 -11.31
N LEU A 1011 5.51 -37.05 -11.97
CA LEU A 1011 6.41 -35.98 -11.51
C LEU A 1011 5.81 -34.59 -11.66
N GLU A 1012 5.17 -34.32 -12.80
CA GLU A 1012 4.46 -33.04 -13.00
C GLU A 1012 3.34 -32.86 -11.96
N GLN A 1013 2.61 -33.95 -11.65
CA GLN A 1013 1.60 -33.94 -10.58
C GLN A 1013 2.21 -33.79 -9.20
N ALA A 1014 3.35 -34.40 -8.91
CA ALA A 1014 4.07 -34.25 -7.67
C ALA A 1014 4.61 -32.83 -7.50
N GLU A 1015 5.10 -32.20 -8.57
CA GLU A 1015 5.52 -30.78 -8.57
C GLU A 1015 4.37 -29.84 -8.24
N LEU A 1016 3.18 -30.14 -8.71
CA LEU A 1016 1.99 -29.36 -8.46
C LEU A 1016 1.54 -29.46 -6.99
N ILE A 1017 1.40 -30.70 -6.49
CA ILE A 1017 0.97 -30.97 -5.11
C ILE A 1017 2.08 -30.57 -4.11
N GLY A 1018 3.33 -30.74 -4.46
CA GLY A 1018 4.47 -30.39 -3.61
C GLY A 1018 4.60 -28.89 -3.32
N LYS A 1019 4.00 -28.04 -4.15
CA LYS A 1019 3.85 -26.60 -3.86
C LYS A 1019 2.88 -26.34 -2.69
N ASP A 1020 1.95 -27.24 -2.46
CA ASP A 1020 0.99 -27.16 -1.34
C ASP A 1020 1.54 -27.85 -0.07
N TRP A 1021 2.59 -28.71 -0.20
CA TRP A 1021 3.24 -29.38 0.94
C TRP A 1021 4.49 -28.67 1.44
N SER A 1022 5.05 -27.73 0.66
CA SER A 1022 6.21 -26.88 1.00
C SER A 1022 5.72 -25.51 1.48
#